data_269926c1d3deb80c8000227cf30e6cda
#
_entry.id   269926c1d3deb80c8000227cf30e6cda
#
_cell.length_a   1.000
_cell.length_b   1.000
_cell.length_c   1.000
_cell.angle_alpha   90.00
_cell.angle_beta   90.00
_cell.angle_gamma   90.00
#
_symmetry.space_group_name_H-M   'P 1'
#
loop_
_entity.id
_entity.type
_entity.pdbx_description
1 polymer ?
#
loop_
_entity_poly.entity_id
_entity_poly.type
_entity_poly.pdbx_seq_one_letter_code
_entity_poly.pdbx_strand_id
1 'polypeptide(L)'
;MSESFIRYEPSISDHPKMMLAQEQAEYDIIIVGSGPAGLSAAAHAKALNAKHILLESKPYLADTIFKYQKGKHVMAEPSILPLRSDLQFGAGLREKVLEDWNKGITENQVNVAFGKSVTHIQKNEKSGIFIIQCEDGTSFTCRSVILGIGLQGNLRKLGVPGENLSNVQYTLTDPDEFKNETIILVGAGDAGIENALALMTHNKVFLMNRQAEFAQCKDGNRTLITNAQKSNQIQVCYNATTVKVDETGSEFPLNFTYNGNEGEVTIPCHRVIARLGAIPPRKLVESFGIQFPNQNPTSVPVLSEKYESNVKGLFIVGALGGYPLIKQAMNQGYEVVETILGREIEPVDEPLLKEKVKKWKPTWTPSEVLDLILNRVSLFHEMSKLQLREFVIESQILTPNENDVIFRKLDYTNTFFSVVEGEVKVEIEKEDGEKNYITLKEGAFFGEMGLVSGRRRTATILAGKNCALLETPRNTMLRLMAGVDAVRQQIDNAFLRNAIFTYLGPMLDAKTVNQLIEHGIEKKQFKTNQILFSEGDEADGLYLIRSGSVAVSKKINNTSKILSYVSAGNYVGEMALVNDTTRGATVTATTLTEALILKSDSFKEQLRLNPEWQTSIKKVMVERIRSNVTQEDVSDKNTGAIQFLLNQGVGAASDVLLIDESLCVQCNNCETACAETHNGISRLNREAGPSFGNFHLPVACRHCEDPSCMKDCPPDAIRRSKDGEVTISDACIGCGNCERNCPYGVIQMAVQKPPQKGANLMWLLFGIGKAPGERAPEYDPDAQKKAVKCDLCKGQDGGPACVRACPTGAANRMSPEKILNPISFTN
;
A
#
# COMPACT_ATOMS: atom_id res chain seq x y z
N MET A 1 29.90 -46.73 -3.78
CA MET A 1 31.17 -45.96 -3.87
C MET A 1 30.88 -44.60 -3.26
N SER A 2 31.44 -44.40 -2.10
CA SER A 2 31.27 -43.21 -1.25
C SER A 2 32.35 -42.19 -1.66
N GLU A 3 31.95 -41.06 -2.21
CA GLU A 3 32.85 -39.93 -2.36
C GLU A 3 32.78 -39.03 -1.13
N SER A 4 33.92 -38.96 -0.48
CA SER A 4 34.20 -38.19 0.71
C SER A 4 34.29 -36.69 0.39
N PHE A 5 33.42 -35.89 0.95
CA PHE A 5 33.60 -34.45 1.00
C PHE A 5 34.76 -34.10 1.96
N ILE A 6 35.82 -33.57 1.43
CA ILE A 6 36.91 -32.97 2.20
C ILE A 6 36.40 -31.64 2.77
N ARG A 7 36.16 -31.61 4.09
CA ARG A 7 35.99 -30.36 4.84
C ARG A 7 37.36 -29.67 4.95
N TYR A 8 37.47 -28.50 4.34
CA TYR A 8 38.56 -27.58 4.57
C TYR A 8 38.31 -26.88 5.92
N GLU A 9 38.96 -27.31 6.97
CA GLU A 9 39.10 -26.56 8.20
C GLU A 9 40.33 -25.67 8.05
N PRO A 10 40.22 -24.33 8.10
CA PRO A 10 41.39 -23.47 8.14
C PRO A 10 42.07 -23.63 9.49
N SER A 11 43.34 -24.00 9.47
CA SER A 11 44.18 -24.14 10.65
C SER A 11 44.30 -22.79 11.38
N ILE A 12 44.08 -22.80 12.68
CA ILE A 12 44.08 -21.62 13.61
C ILE A 12 45.49 -20.98 13.75
N SER A 13 46.48 -21.30 12.92
CA SER A 13 47.87 -20.87 13.11
C SER A 13 48.35 -19.66 12.36
N ASP A 14 47.53 -19.02 11.49
CA ASP A 14 47.95 -17.87 10.64
C ASP A 14 47.19 -16.56 10.89
N HIS A 15 46.65 -16.39 12.10
CA HIS A 15 46.23 -15.06 12.48
C HIS A 15 47.42 -14.23 12.97
N PRO A 16 47.66 -13.03 12.42
CA PRO A 16 48.71 -12.16 12.95
C PRO A 16 48.40 -11.88 14.41
N LYS A 17 49.41 -12.03 15.26
CA LYS A 17 49.35 -11.76 16.71
C LYS A 17 48.68 -10.38 16.90
N MET A 18 47.43 -10.37 17.37
CA MET A 18 46.71 -9.15 17.78
C MET A 18 47.59 -8.44 18.81
N MET A 19 48.01 -7.23 18.47
CA MET A 19 48.71 -6.36 19.41
C MET A 19 47.82 -6.04 20.60
N LEU A 20 48.04 -6.74 21.68
CA LEU A 20 47.51 -6.41 22.99
C LEU A 20 48.30 -5.18 23.48
N ALA A 21 47.83 -4.00 23.21
CA ALA A 21 48.10 -2.79 24.00
C ALA A 21 47.52 -1.54 23.36
N GLN A 22 46.28 -1.28 23.60
CA GLN A 22 45.80 0.11 23.76
C GLN A 22 44.79 0.14 24.89
N GLU A 23 45.19 0.63 26.06
CA GLU A 23 44.30 0.88 27.20
C GLU A 23 43.33 2.05 26.96
N GLN A 24 43.42 2.74 25.79
CA GLN A 24 42.53 3.82 25.41
C GLN A 24 41.93 3.58 24.01
N ALA A 25 40.62 3.72 23.92
CA ALA A 25 39.93 3.71 22.64
C ALA A 25 40.35 4.91 21.77
N GLU A 26 40.53 4.66 20.46
CA GLU A 26 40.87 5.71 19.48
C GLU A 26 39.71 6.71 19.30
N TYR A 27 38.47 6.23 19.31
CA TYR A 27 37.25 7.03 19.18
C TYR A 27 36.29 6.79 20.35
N ASP A 28 35.46 7.80 20.67
CA ASP A 28 34.33 7.61 21.59
C ASP A 28 33.23 6.81 20.89
N ILE A 29 32.95 7.17 19.62
CA ILE A 29 31.87 6.61 18.83
C ILE A 29 32.37 6.25 17.41
N ILE A 30 32.14 5.02 16.98
CA ILE A 30 32.26 4.64 15.56
C ILE A 30 30.86 4.39 15.03
N ILE A 31 30.54 5.08 13.90
CA ILE A 31 29.28 4.93 13.19
C ILE A 31 29.58 4.09 11.92
N VAL A 32 28.80 3.05 11.68
CA VAL A 32 28.94 2.17 10.51
C VAL A 32 27.77 2.33 9.58
N GLY A 33 28.04 2.84 8.39
CA GLY A 33 27.06 3.09 7.32
C GLY A 33 26.59 4.54 7.26
N SER A 34 26.68 5.14 6.07
CA SER A 34 26.28 6.52 5.78
C SER A 34 24.83 6.66 5.30
N GLY A 35 23.94 5.75 5.72
CA GLY A 35 22.50 5.92 5.55
C GLY A 35 21.97 7.10 6.39
N PRO A 36 20.67 7.46 6.26
CA PRO A 36 20.10 8.60 6.96
C PRO A 36 20.39 8.63 8.47
N ALA A 37 20.29 7.47 9.14
CA ALA A 37 20.55 7.34 10.57
C ALA A 37 22.02 7.61 10.90
N GLY A 38 22.94 7.00 10.14
CA GLY A 38 24.37 7.16 10.35
C GLY A 38 24.86 8.58 10.06
N LEU A 39 24.34 9.21 9.00
CA LEU A 39 24.63 10.61 8.68
C LEU A 39 24.18 11.55 9.79
N SER A 40 22.96 11.39 10.30
CA SER A 40 22.44 12.19 11.41
C SER A 40 23.25 11.98 12.69
N ALA A 41 23.61 10.72 13.02
CA ALA A 41 24.45 10.39 14.16
C ALA A 41 25.84 11.05 14.05
N ALA A 42 26.48 10.96 12.87
CA ALA A 42 27.82 11.53 12.68
C ALA A 42 27.82 13.06 12.75
N ALA A 43 26.83 13.71 12.12
CA ALA A 43 26.67 15.16 12.21
C ALA A 43 26.45 15.60 13.67
N HIS A 44 25.61 14.89 14.41
CA HIS A 44 25.35 15.21 15.81
C HIS A 44 26.55 14.94 16.72
N ALA A 45 27.26 13.84 16.54
CA ALA A 45 28.50 13.56 17.26
C ALA A 45 29.54 14.66 17.03
N LYS A 46 29.63 15.18 15.80
CA LYS A 46 30.50 16.35 15.47
C LYS A 46 30.04 17.61 16.19
N ALA A 47 28.75 17.94 16.13
CA ALA A 47 28.19 19.11 16.80
C ALA A 47 28.46 19.13 18.31
N LEU A 48 28.49 17.94 18.92
CA LEU A 48 28.81 17.76 20.36
C LEU A 48 30.31 17.59 20.64
N ASN A 49 31.19 17.72 19.63
CA ASN A 49 32.63 17.52 19.74
C ASN A 49 33.06 16.14 20.28
N ALA A 50 32.24 15.10 20.08
CA ALA A 50 32.61 13.73 20.38
C ALA A 50 33.66 13.23 19.36
N LYS A 51 34.66 12.51 19.85
CA LYS A 51 35.69 11.92 18.98
C LYS A 51 35.08 10.74 18.21
N HIS A 52 34.67 10.98 16.97
CA HIS A 52 33.91 10.03 16.16
C HIS A 52 34.51 9.82 14.79
N ILE A 53 34.13 8.72 14.13
CA ILE A 53 34.37 8.47 12.71
C ILE A 53 33.16 7.72 12.13
N LEU A 54 32.73 8.11 10.90
CA LEU A 54 31.73 7.43 10.11
C LEU A 54 32.43 6.56 9.06
N LEU A 55 32.23 5.26 9.12
CA LEU A 55 32.76 4.28 8.17
C LEU A 55 31.72 3.96 7.10
N GLU A 56 32.07 4.22 5.84
CA GLU A 56 31.20 3.95 4.69
C GLU A 56 31.92 3.04 3.69
N SER A 57 31.25 1.98 3.27
CA SER A 57 31.79 1.00 2.31
C SER A 57 31.93 1.54 0.88
N LYS A 58 31.11 2.52 0.50
CA LYS A 58 31.10 3.14 -0.84
C LYS A 58 31.94 4.40 -0.89
N PRO A 59 32.33 4.86 -2.10
CA PRO A 59 33.04 6.14 -2.27
C PRO A 59 32.12 7.37 -2.21
N TYR A 60 30.85 7.20 -1.85
CA TYR A 60 29.83 8.25 -1.75
C TYR A 60 28.87 7.97 -0.60
N LEU A 61 28.12 8.99 -0.19
CA LEU A 61 27.18 8.92 0.92
C LEU A 61 25.82 8.35 0.50
N ALA A 62 25.08 7.81 1.47
CA ALA A 62 23.66 7.42 1.36
C ALA A 62 23.37 6.45 0.21
N ASP A 63 24.12 5.36 0.10
CA ASP A 63 24.07 4.37 -1.00
C ASP A 63 22.62 3.98 -1.40
N THR A 64 21.73 3.77 -0.44
CA THR A 64 20.33 3.42 -0.72
C THR A 64 19.62 4.51 -1.50
N ILE A 65 19.76 5.77 -1.08
CA ILE A 65 19.13 6.92 -1.75
C ILE A 65 19.81 7.20 -3.09
N PHE A 66 21.15 7.09 -3.12
CA PHE A 66 21.94 7.25 -4.34
C PHE A 66 21.50 6.26 -5.45
N LYS A 67 21.09 5.04 -5.09
CA LYS A 67 20.62 4.00 -6.00
C LYS A 67 19.13 4.13 -6.37
N TYR A 68 18.41 5.10 -5.85
CA TYR A 68 17.07 5.38 -6.36
C TYR A 68 17.15 5.86 -7.80
N GLN A 69 16.10 5.61 -8.57
CA GLN A 69 16.01 6.10 -9.94
C GLN A 69 16.14 7.63 -9.97
N LYS A 70 16.83 8.17 -10.97
CA LYS A 70 16.96 9.61 -11.22
C LYS A 70 15.58 10.30 -11.30
N GLY A 71 15.45 11.45 -10.66
CA GLY A 71 14.18 12.18 -10.57
C GLY A 71 13.16 11.59 -9.59
N LYS A 72 13.49 10.52 -8.85
CA LYS A 72 12.57 9.95 -7.84
C LYS A 72 12.35 10.93 -6.70
N HIS A 73 11.08 11.16 -6.37
CA HIS A 73 10.70 12.00 -5.23
C HIS A 73 10.88 11.21 -3.92
N VAL A 74 11.67 11.75 -2.99
CA VAL A 74 11.90 11.21 -1.65
C VAL A 74 10.98 11.89 -0.67
N MET A 75 10.27 11.09 0.14
CA MET A 75 9.26 11.58 1.08
C MET A 75 9.84 11.80 2.46
N ALA A 76 9.36 12.84 3.17
CA ALA A 76 9.73 13.16 4.56
C ALA A 76 8.64 12.67 5.54
N GLU A 77 8.36 11.38 5.52
CA GLU A 77 7.38 10.73 6.39
C GLU A 77 7.99 10.21 7.70
N PRO A 78 7.16 10.10 8.77
CA PRO A 78 5.79 10.61 8.91
C PRO A 78 5.77 12.14 9.08
N SER A 79 4.77 12.79 8.48
CA SER A 79 4.66 14.26 8.50
C SER A 79 4.46 14.83 9.91
N ILE A 80 3.81 14.06 10.78
CA ILE A 80 3.50 14.44 12.16
C ILE A 80 4.75 14.55 13.06
N LEU A 81 5.82 13.80 12.77
CA LEU A 81 7.06 13.86 13.53
C LEU A 81 7.92 15.05 13.10
N PRO A 82 8.44 15.87 14.03
CA PRO A 82 9.47 16.83 13.70
C PRO A 82 10.78 16.10 13.33
N LEU A 83 11.62 16.77 12.57
CA LEU A 83 12.98 16.32 12.34
C LEU A 83 13.88 16.80 13.48
N ARG A 84 14.62 15.88 14.07
CA ARG A 84 15.68 16.12 15.05
C ARG A 84 16.99 15.63 14.43
N SER A 85 17.73 16.52 13.84
CA SER A 85 19.01 16.26 13.20
C SER A 85 19.76 17.56 12.91
N ASP A 86 21.09 17.53 12.94
CA ASP A 86 21.94 18.66 12.50
C ASP A 86 22.07 18.73 10.96
N LEU A 87 21.48 17.77 10.25
CA LEU A 87 21.33 17.79 8.80
C LEU A 87 19.87 18.09 8.44
N GLN A 88 19.70 18.93 7.42
CA GLN A 88 18.37 19.23 6.90
C GLN A 88 17.83 18.06 6.08
N PHE A 89 16.52 17.78 6.20
CA PHE A 89 15.82 16.83 5.37
C PHE A 89 14.36 17.27 5.18
N GLY A 90 13.98 17.42 3.93
CA GLY A 90 12.60 17.68 3.50
C GLY A 90 12.22 16.76 2.34
N ALA A 91 10.93 16.69 2.03
CA ALA A 91 10.47 15.99 0.84
C ALA A 91 10.99 16.69 -0.43
N GLY A 92 11.52 15.94 -1.40
CA GLY A 92 12.09 16.53 -2.61
C GLY A 92 12.65 15.48 -3.56
N LEU A 93 13.23 15.94 -4.65
CA LEU A 93 13.91 15.04 -5.58
C LEU A 93 15.14 14.39 -4.93
N ARG A 94 15.43 13.15 -5.31
CA ARG A 94 16.61 12.41 -4.87
C ARG A 94 17.89 13.23 -4.94
N GLU A 95 18.09 13.92 -6.05
CA GLU A 95 19.27 14.72 -6.34
C GLU A 95 19.44 15.84 -5.30
N LYS A 96 18.34 16.52 -4.98
CA LYS A 96 18.34 17.61 -3.99
C LYS A 96 18.66 17.10 -2.59
N VAL A 97 18.07 15.98 -2.19
CA VAL A 97 18.35 15.36 -0.88
C VAL A 97 19.83 15.00 -0.74
N LEU A 98 20.42 14.38 -1.78
CA LEU A 98 21.83 14.00 -1.79
C LEU A 98 22.76 15.23 -1.77
N GLU A 99 22.41 16.29 -2.52
CA GLU A 99 23.15 17.55 -2.52
C GLU A 99 23.15 18.19 -1.13
N ASP A 100 21.97 18.29 -0.49
CA ASP A 100 21.82 18.90 0.83
C ASP A 100 22.61 18.13 1.90
N TRP A 101 22.60 16.81 1.86
CA TRP A 101 23.38 16.00 2.81
C TRP A 101 24.88 16.08 2.56
N ASN A 102 25.35 16.01 1.31
CA ASN A 102 26.78 16.20 0.99
C ASN A 102 27.27 17.58 1.46
N LYS A 103 26.47 18.62 1.20
CA LYS A 103 26.76 19.97 1.65
C LYS A 103 26.83 20.04 3.19
N GLY A 104 25.82 19.50 3.89
CA GLY A 104 25.78 19.51 5.34
C GLY A 104 26.95 18.75 6.00
N ILE A 105 27.34 17.59 5.47
CA ILE A 105 28.51 16.82 5.95
C ILE A 105 29.81 17.61 5.75
N THR A 106 29.96 18.28 4.60
CA THR A 106 31.16 19.10 4.28
C THR A 106 31.24 20.35 5.14
N GLU A 107 30.15 21.13 5.25
CA GLU A 107 30.08 22.35 6.04
C GLU A 107 30.32 22.09 7.54
N ASN A 108 29.75 21.02 8.06
CA ASN A 108 29.94 20.61 9.45
C ASN A 108 31.27 19.88 9.70
N GLN A 109 32.09 19.66 8.67
CA GLN A 109 33.40 18.97 8.76
C GLN A 109 33.27 17.62 9.50
N VAL A 110 32.27 16.82 9.14
CA VAL A 110 32.05 15.50 9.74
C VAL A 110 33.14 14.54 9.32
N ASN A 111 33.70 13.77 10.26
CA ASN A 111 34.77 12.82 9.98
C ASN A 111 34.23 11.55 9.32
N VAL A 112 34.47 11.39 8.01
CA VAL A 112 33.99 10.24 7.20
C VAL A 112 35.17 9.54 6.55
N ALA A 113 35.22 8.22 6.67
CA ALA A 113 36.14 7.33 5.95
C ALA A 113 35.39 6.49 4.93
N PHE A 114 35.62 6.76 3.66
CA PHE A 114 35.07 6.02 2.53
C PHE A 114 35.88 4.75 2.20
N GLY A 115 35.23 3.78 1.53
CA GLY A 115 35.83 2.51 1.16
C GLY A 115 36.10 1.57 2.35
N LYS A 116 35.46 1.82 3.49
CA LYS A 116 35.62 1.03 4.72
C LYS A 116 34.45 0.06 4.91
N SER A 117 34.55 -1.11 4.33
CA SER A 117 33.60 -2.21 4.47
C SER A 117 33.89 -2.97 5.78
N VAL A 118 33.05 -2.80 6.79
CA VAL A 118 33.21 -3.46 8.09
C VAL A 118 32.80 -4.92 7.97
N THR A 119 33.73 -5.81 8.34
CA THR A 119 33.57 -7.28 8.30
C THR A 119 33.44 -7.90 9.69
N HIS A 120 34.03 -7.26 10.71
CA HIS A 120 34.06 -7.81 12.07
C HIS A 120 33.89 -6.68 13.11
N ILE A 121 33.08 -6.96 14.14
CA ILE A 121 32.96 -6.10 15.32
C ILE A 121 33.07 -7.01 16.55
N GLN A 122 34.05 -6.77 17.38
CA GLN A 122 34.29 -7.56 18.58
C GLN A 122 34.49 -6.65 19.78
N LYS A 123 33.84 -6.95 20.90
CA LYS A 123 34.03 -6.27 22.18
C LYS A 123 35.07 -7.03 23.01
N ASN A 124 36.04 -6.30 23.52
CA ASN A 124 36.96 -6.85 24.53
C ASN A 124 36.26 -6.79 25.90
N GLU A 125 35.99 -7.94 26.45
CA GLU A 125 35.29 -8.12 27.74
C GLU A 125 35.98 -7.41 28.91
N LYS A 126 37.32 -7.32 28.90
CA LYS A 126 38.10 -6.75 30.02
C LYS A 126 38.15 -5.23 29.96
N SER A 127 38.39 -4.65 28.78
CA SER A 127 38.49 -3.19 28.60
C SER A 127 37.17 -2.54 28.27
N GLY A 128 36.17 -3.30 27.82
CA GLY A 128 34.91 -2.78 27.28
C GLY A 128 35.04 -2.10 25.92
N ILE A 129 36.24 -2.11 25.29
CA ILE A 129 36.54 -1.44 24.05
C ILE A 129 36.14 -2.34 22.87
N PHE A 130 35.49 -1.76 21.86
CA PHE A 130 35.19 -2.42 20.59
C PHE A 130 36.38 -2.33 19.63
N ILE A 131 36.64 -3.43 18.93
CA ILE A 131 37.58 -3.53 17.82
C ILE A 131 36.77 -3.78 16.57
N ILE A 132 36.92 -2.89 15.57
CA ILE A 132 36.21 -2.95 14.30
C ILE A 132 37.23 -3.20 13.20
N GLN A 133 37.02 -4.26 12.42
CA GLN A 133 37.88 -4.64 11.31
C GLN A 133 37.18 -4.40 9.98
N CYS A 134 37.90 -3.83 9.03
CA CYS A 134 37.45 -3.61 7.67
C CYS A 134 38.08 -4.62 6.69
N GLU A 135 37.41 -4.79 5.55
CA GLU A 135 37.83 -5.71 4.49
C GLU A 135 39.23 -5.39 3.93
N ASP A 136 39.67 -4.15 3.93
CA ASP A 136 41.00 -3.68 3.50
C ASP A 136 42.10 -3.90 4.53
N GLY A 137 41.79 -4.59 5.64
CA GLY A 137 42.71 -4.88 6.74
C GLY A 137 42.88 -3.75 7.76
N THR A 138 42.24 -2.59 7.58
CA THR A 138 42.30 -1.51 8.60
C THR A 138 41.45 -1.88 9.83
N SER A 139 41.92 -1.47 11.00
CA SER A 139 41.21 -1.66 12.27
C SER A 139 41.04 -0.34 13.00
N PHE A 140 39.92 -0.21 13.70
CA PHE A 140 39.59 0.94 14.51
C PHE A 140 39.12 0.50 15.90
N THR A 141 39.31 1.35 16.93
CA THR A 141 38.87 1.06 18.30
C THR A 141 37.96 2.15 18.83
N CYS A 142 36.89 1.77 19.56
CA CYS A 142 35.97 2.74 20.14
C CYS A 142 35.31 2.23 21.43
N ARG A 143 34.63 3.15 22.14
CA ARG A 143 33.84 2.83 23.32
C ARG A 143 32.43 2.39 22.97
N SER A 144 31.85 2.97 21.93
CA SER A 144 30.49 2.67 21.47
C SER A 144 30.41 2.58 19.94
N VAL A 145 29.54 1.70 19.47
CA VAL A 145 29.29 1.49 18.03
C VAL A 145 27.84 1.82 17.72
N ILE A 146 27.61 2.57 16.66
CA ILE A 146 26.29 2.80 16.07
C ILE A 146 26.24 2.11 14.72
N LEU A 147 25.36 1.10 14.58
CA LEU A 147 25.22 0.31 13.36
C LEU A 147 24.02 0.83 12.56
N GLY A 148 24.29 1.62 11.51
CA GLY A 148 23.32 2.23 10.61
C GLY A 148 23.39 1.68 9.18
N ILE A 149 23.70 0.38 8.99
CA ILE A 149 23.96 -0.25 7.68
C ILE A 149 22.70 -0.53 6.85
N GLY A 150 21.51 -0.34 7.43
CA GLY A 150 20.23 -0.55 6.75
C GLY A 150 20.00 -1.99 6.30
N LEU A 151 19.07 -2.16 5.32
CA LEU A 151 18.72 -3.48 4.77
C LEU A 151 19.22 -3.66 3.33
N GLN A 152 19.42 -2.59 2.58
CA GLN A 152 19.62 -2.61 1.12
C GLN A 152 21.06 -2.86 0.66
N GLY A 153 22.01 -2.99 1.56
CA GLY A 153 23.42 -3.26 1.21
C GLY A 153 23.65 -4.66 0.64
N ASN A 154 22.74 -5.62 0.86
CA ASN A 154 22.81 -7.00 0.42
C ASN A 154 21.69 -7.34 -0.57
N LEU A 155 21.89 -7.03 -1.85
CA LEU A 155 20.93 -7.32 -2.90
C LEU A 155 20.82 -8.83 -3.15
N ARG A 156 19.58 -9.30 -3.28
CA ARG A 156 19.33 -10.71 -3.66
C ARG A 156 19.83 -10.94 -5.08
N LYS A 157 20.73 -11.90 -5.23
CA LYS A 157 21.28 -12.34 -6.51
C LYS A 157 20.30 -13.26 -7.25
N LEU A 158 20.54 -13.46 -8.56
CA LEU A 158 19.76 -14.38 -9.38
C LEU A 158 19.90 -15.83 -8.90
N GLY A 159 21.07 -16.21 -8.37
CA GLY A 159 21.37 -17.57 -7.90
C GLY A 159 21.52 -18.57 -9.04
N VAL A 160 21.94 -18.13 -10.23
CA VAL A 160 22.07 -18.97 -11.43
C VAL A 160 23.40 -18.75 -12.11
N PRO A 161 23.86 -19.70 -12.94
CA PRO A 161 25.07 -19.50 -13.77
C PRO A 161 24.99 -18.22 -14.60
N GLY A 162 26.08 -17.47 -14.68
CA GLY A 162 26.16 -16.21 -15.43
C GLY A 162 25.69 -14.98 -14.68
N GLU A 163 25.29 -15.07 -13.42
CA GLU A 163 24.81 -13.95 -12.61
C GLU A 163 25.81 -12.80 -12.37
N ASN A 164 27.11 -13.07 -12.58
CA ASN A 164 28.20 -12.13 -12.38
C ASN A 164 28.79 -11.57 -13.69
N LEU A 165 28.17 -11.85 -14.83
CA LEU A 165 28.58 -11.28 -16.12
C LEU A 165 28.44 -9.76 -16.10
N SER A 166 29.28 -9.04 -16.85
CA SER A 166 29.38 -7.57 -16.86
C SER A 166 28.05 -6.88 -17.18
N ASN A 167 27.24 -7.49 -18.05
CA ASN A 167 25.95 -6.96 -18.47
C ASN A 167 24.77 -7.48 -17.61
N VAL A 168 25.04 -8.15 -16.47
CA VAL A 168 24.03 -8.52 -15.46
C VAL A 168 24.11 -7.55 -14.29
N GLN A 169 23.08 -6.75 -14.10
CA GLN A 169 23.02 -5.65 -13.13
C GLN A 169 21.93 -5.88 -12.09
N TYR A 170 22.11 -5.33 -10.90
CA TYR A 170 21.17 -5.44 -9.76
C TYR A 170 20.58 -4.08 -9.36
N THR A 171 21.03 -3.01 -10.01
CA THR A 171 20.57 -1.64 -9.80
C THR A 171 20.37 -0.94 -11.14
N LEU A 172 19.47 0.03 -11.17
CA LEU A 172 19.25 0.94 -12.29
C LEU A 172 19.16 2.34 -11.72
N THR A 173 20.15 3.18 -12.02
CA THR A 173 20.24 4.56 -11.51
C THR A 173 19.66 5.56 -12.52
N ASP A 174 20.03 5.42 -13.79
CA ASP A 174 19.53 6.27 -14.88
C ASP A 174 19.02 5.40 -16.04
N PRO A 175 17.71 5.29 -16.25
CA PRO A 175 17.17 4.52 -17.38
C PRO A 175 17.48 5.15 -18.74
N ASP A 176 17.80 6.45 -18.81
CA ASP A 176 18.11 7.15 -20.07
C ASP A 176 19.51 6.84 -20.62
N GLU A 177 20.36 6.19 -19.82
CA GLU A 177 21.67 5.69 -20.27
C GLU A 177 21.56 4.57 -21.31
N PHE A 178 20.41 3.86 -21.35
CA PHE A 178 20.19 2.72 -22.21
C PHE A 178 19.21 3.07 -23.34
N LYS A 179 19.64 2.89 -24.58
CA LYS A 179 18.82 3.17 -25.77
C LYS A 179 19.00 2.10 -26.82
N ASN A 180 17.87 1.70 -27.44
CA ASN A 180 17.84 0.70 -28.51
C ASN A 180 18.37 -0.68 -28.07
N GLU A 181 18.32 -1.00 -26.78
CA GLU A 181 18.72 -2.30 -26.23
C GLU A 181 17.51 -3.23 -26.08
N THR A 182 17.75 -4.54 -26.18
CA THR A 182 16.85 -5.57 -25.66
C THR A 182 17.25 -5.86 -24.22
N ILE A 183 16.39 -5.54 -23.27
CA ILE A 183 16.66 -5.61 -21.83
C ILE A 183 15.72 -6.63 -21.17
N ILE A 184 16.31 -7.57 -20.42
CA ILE A 184 15.55 -8.48 -19.56
C ILE A 184 15.53 -7.89 -18.15
N LEU A 185 14.33 -7.64 -17.62
CA LEU A 185 14.15 -7.21 -16.26
C LEU A 185 13.58 -8.34 -15.42
N VAL A 186 14.31 -8.80 -14.41
CA VAL A 186 13.92 -9.92 -13.55
C VAL A 186 13.41 -9.39 -12.22
N GLY A 187 12.14 -9.68 -11.93
CA GLY A 187 11.45 -9.26 -10.70
C GLY A 187 10.33 -8.26 -10.96
N ALA A 188 9.10 -8.65 -10.63
CA ALA A 188 7.85 -7.93 -10.89
C ALA A 188 7.27 -7.27 -9.63
N GLY A 189 8.11 -6.86 -8.69
CA GLY A 189 7.75 -5.95 -7.59
C GLY A 189 7.76 -4.49 -8.03
N ASP A 190 7.40 -3.55 -7.14
CA ASP A 190 7.29 -2.12 -7.47
C ASP A 190 8.54 -1.56 -8.17
N ALA A 191 9.73 -1.78 -7.60
CA ALA A 191 10.98 -1.28 -8.20
C ALA A 191 11.27 -1.88 -9.58
N GLY A 192 10.91 -3.16 -9.80
CA GLY A 192 11.05 -3.81 -11.11
C GLY A 192 10.11 -3.20 -12.14
N ILE A 193 8.84 -3.03 -11.77
CA ILE A 193 7.83 -2.43 -12.65
C ILE A 193 8.17 -0.98 -12.98
N GLU A 194 8.53 -0.15 -11.99
CA GLU A 194 8.94 1.24 -12.21
C GLU A 194 10.13 1.33 -13.18
N ASN A 195 11.13 0.46 -13.01
CA ASN A 195 12.27 0.40 -13.92
C ASN A 195 11.88 -0.08 -15.33
N ALA A 196 11.00 -1.07 -15.45
CA ALA A 196 10.51 -1.57 -16.72
C ALA A 196 9.77 -0.49 -17.52
N LEU A 197 8.88 0.25 -16.84
CA LEU A 197 8.12 1.35 -17.43
C LEU A 197 9.02 2.51 -17.88
N ALA A 198 10.08 2.82 -17.14
CA ALA A 198 11.04 3.85 -17.55
C ALA A 198 11.88 3.40 -18.75
N LEU A 199 12.37 2.15 -18.75
CA LEU A 199 13.21 1.63 -19.82
C LEU A 199 12.47 1.42 -21.15
N MET A 200 11.18 1.07 -21.12
CA MET A 200 10.40 0.77 -22.33
C MET A 200 10.26 1.96 -23.29
N THR A 201 10.53 3.18 -22.81
CA THR A 201 10.43 4.40 -23.64
C THR A 201 11.42 4.38 -24.81
N HIS A 202 12.61 3.80 -24.59
CA HIS A 202 13.71 3.78 -25.58
C HIS A 202 14.25 2.39 -25.88
N ASN A 203 13.72 1.34 -25.25
CA ASN A 203 14.25 -0.02 -25.32
C ASN A 203 13.15 -1.06 -25.51
N LYS A 204 13.54 -2.24 -26.01
CA LYS A 204 12.68 -3.42 -26.01
C LYS A 204 12.82 -4.15 -24.66
N VAL A 205 11.77 -4.13 -23.84
CA VAL A 205 11.83 -4.65 -22.46
C VAL A 205 11.01 -5.93 -22.31
N PHE A 206 11.62 -6.95 -21.71
CA PHE A 206 10.97 -8.17 -21.24
C PHE A 206 10.96 -8.17 -19.72
N LEU A 207 9.78 -8.21 -19.10
CA LEU A 207 9.65 -8.29 -17.64
C LEU A 207 9.35 -9.72 -17.21
N MET A 208 10.28 -10.33 -16.45
CA MET A 208 10.14 -11.67 -15.91
C MET A 208 9.37 -11.65 -14.59
N ASN A 209 8.20 -12.23 -14.58
CA ASN A 209 7.39 -12.42 -13.38
C ASN A 209 7.33 -13.91 -13.03
N ARG A 210 7.82 -14.27 -11.84
CA ARG A 210 7.81 -15.65 -11.33
C ARG A 210 6.40 -16.18 -11.05
N GLN A 211 5.43 -15.30 -10.92
CA GLN A 211 4.03 -15.64 -10.65
C GLN A 211 3.16 -15.49 -11.91
N ALA A 212 1.98 -16.08 -11.88
CA ALA A 212 0.99 -15.98 -12.96
C ALA A 212 0.39 -14.57 -13.11
N GLU A 213 0.59 -13.70 -12.11
CA GLU A 213 0.08 -12.33 -12.07
C GLU A 213 0.94 -11.41 -11.19
N PHE A 214 0.66 -10.11 -11.21
CA PHE A 214 1.35 -9.12 -10.39
C PHE A 214 0.76 -9.09 -8.95
N ALA A 215 1.17 -10.03 -8.09
CA ALA A 215 0.64 -10.16 -6.74
C ALA A 215 1.33 -9.24 -5.70
N GLN A 216 2.58 -8.83 -5.94
CA GLN A 216 3.43 -8.15 -4.95
C GLN A 216 3.77 -6.70 -5.31
N CYS A 217 2.95 -6.03 -6.11
CA CYS A 217 3.14 -4.63 -6.46
C CYS A 217 1.94 -3.79 -6.05
N LYS A 218 2.17 -2.49 -5.94
CA LYS A 218 1.11 -1.50 -5.73
C LYS A 218 0.14 -1.49 -6.90
N ASP A 219 -1.13 -1.21 -6.62
CA ASP A 219 -2.18 -1.21 -7.63
C ASP A 219 -1.92 -0.24 -8.79
N GLY A 220 -1.32 0.93 -8.51
CA GLY A 220 -0.90 1.88 -9.53
C GLY A 220 0.12 1.29 -10.50
N ASN A 221 1.17 0.68 -9.98
CA ASN A 221 2.20 0.01 -10.79
C ASN A 221 1.61 -1.14 -11.60
N ARG A 222 0.69 -1.92 -11.00
CA ARG A 222 -0.04 -2.99 -11.69
C ARG A 222 -0.85 -2.43 -12.87
N THR A 223 -1.56 -1.33 -12.67
CA THR A 223 -2.35 -0.70 -13.73
C THR A 223 -1.47 -0.20 -14.88
N LEU A 224 -0.38 0.49 -14.58
CA LEU A 224 0.54 1.02 -15.58
C LEU A 224 1.19 -0.09 -16.41
N ILE A 225 1.73 -1.12 -15.76
CA ILE A 225 2.40 -2.23 -16.46
C ILE A 225 1.41 -3.06 -17.29
N THR A 226 0.18 -3.25 -16.80
CA THR A 226 -0.88 -3.95 -17.55
C THR A 226 -1.29 -3.16 -18.80
N ASN A 227 -1.37 -1.82 -18.71
CA ASN A 227 -1.68 -0.97 -19.86
C ASN A 227 -0.53 -0.99 -20.87
N ALA A 228 0.72 -0.91 -20.43
CA ALA A 228 1.91 -1.01 -21.28
C ALA A 228 1.97 -2.38 -22.00
N GLN A 229 1.57 -3.46 -21.33
CA GLN A 229 1.46 -4.79 -21.93
C GLN A 229 0.34 -4.85 -22.99
N LYS A 230 -0.84 -4.29 -22.71
CA LYS A 230 -1.97 -4.25 -23.65
C LYS A 230 -1.66 -3.44 -24.91
N SER A 231 -0.85 -2.37 -24.78
CA SER A 231 -0.39 -1.54 -25.89
C SER A 231 0.87 -2.06 -26.58
N ASN A 232 1.32 -3.28 -26.26
CA ASN A 232 2.53 -3.93 -26.78
C ASN A 232 3.83 -3.12 -26.59
N GLN A 233 3.89 -2.22 -25.61
CA GLN A 233 5.09 -1.46 -25.28
C GLN A 233 6.08 -2.27 -24.46
N ILE A 234 5.62 -3.29 -23.76
CA ILE A 234 6.44 -4.20 -22.95
C ILE A 234 5.93 -5.64 -23.09
N GLN A 235 6.83 -6.60 -23.06
CA GLN A 235 6.49 -8.02 -23.01
C GLN A 235 6.65 -8.55 -21.57
N VAL A 236 5.58 -9.12 -21.01
CA VAL A 236 5.61 -9.73 -19.67
C VAL A 236 5.60 -11.25 -19.81
N CYS A 237 6.62 -11.89 -19.25
CA CYS A 237 6.74 -13.35 -19.17
C CYS A 237 6.29 -13.79 -17.77
N TYR A 238 5.14 -14.45 -17.69
CA TYR A 238 4.59 -14.99 -16.45
C TYR A 238 5.11 -16.40 -16.16
N ASN A 239 5.08 -16.80 -14.88
CA ASN A 239 5.61 -18.09 -14.39
C ASN A 239 7.06 -18.32 -14.82
N ALA A 240 7.82 -17.22 -15.02
CA ALA A 240 9.17 -17.23 -15.54
C ALA A 240 10.18 -17.41 -14.40
N THR A 241 10.84 -18.55 -14.35
CA THR A 241 11.94 -18.83 -13.42
C THR A 241 13.26 -18.83 -14.18
N THR A 242 14.18 -17.95 -13.80
CA THR A 242 15.52 -17.84 -14.43
C THR A 242 16.28 -19.14 -14.24
N VAL A 243 16.90 -19.62 -15.31
CA VAL A 243 17.73 -20.84 -15.33
C VAL A 243 19.22 -20.49 -15.42
N LYS A 244 19.61 -19.66 -16.38
CA LYS A 244 21.01 -19.25 -16.60
C LYS A 244 21.10 -18.01 -17.48
N VAL A 245 22.29 -17.39 -17.48
CA VAL A 245 22.67 -16.33 -18.41
C VAL A 245 24.00 -16.72 -19.02
N ASP A 246 24.05 -16.86 -20.34
CA ASP A 246 25.29 -17.21 -21.08
C ASP A 246 25.79 -16.00 -21.84
N GLU A 247 27.13 -15.82 -21.88
CA GLU A 247 27.76 -14.82 -22.71
C GLU A 247 27.85 -15.33 -24.17
N THR A 248 27.57 -14.44 -25.12
CA THR A 248 27.63 -14.77 -26.55
C THR A 248 28.57 -13.79 -27.25
N GLY A 249 29.18 -14.20 -28.34
CA GLY A 249 30.03 -13.33 -29.19
C GLY A 249 29.25 -12.64 -30.32
N SER A 250 27.90 -12.54 -30.19
CA SER A 250 27.02 -12.01 -31.23
C SER A 250 26.62 -10.55 -31.00
N GLU A 251 25.76 -10.01 -31.86
CA GLU A 251 25.13 -8.70 -31.72
C GLU A 251 24.45 -8.55 -30.34
N PHE A 252 23.86 -9.65 -29.82
CA PHE A 252 23.34 -9.72 -28.46
C PHE A 252 24.38 -10.36 -27.55
N PRO A 253 25.01 -9.61 -26.63
CA PRO A 253 26.10 -10.14 -25.81
C PRO A 253 25.69 -11.24 -24.83
N LEU A 254 24.37 -11.36 -24.53
CA LEU A 254 23.83 -12.32 -23.60
C LEU A 254 22.70 -13.16 -24.19
N ASN A 255 22.61 -14.42 -23.76
CA ASN A 255 21.42 -15.27 -23.87
C ASN A 255 20.84 -15.50 -22.48
N PHE A 256 19.61 -15.03 -22.27
CA PHE A 256 18.88 -15.23 -21.02
C PHE A 256 17.93 -16.41 -21.15
N THR A 257 18.10 -17.44 -20.33
CA THR A 257 17.28 -18.65 -20.34
C THR A 257 16.40 -18.72 -19.09
N TYR A 258 15.13 -18.98 -19.29
CA TYR A 258 14.14 -19.17 -18.21
C TYR A 258 13.19 -20.33 -18.51
N ASN A 259 12.65 -20.93 -17.45
CA ASN A 259 11.53 -21.87 -17.55
C ASN A 259 10.21 -21.11 -17.45
N GLY A 260 9.35 -21.24 -18.45
CA GLY A 260 8.00 -20.71 -18.53
C GLY A 260 6.95 -21.80 -18.58
N ASN A 261 5.69 -21.43 -18.90
CA ASN A 261 4.57 -22.40 -18.99
C ASN A 261 4.77 -23.47 -20.09
N GLU A 262 5.51 -23.14 -21.14
CA GLU A 262 5.72 -24.01 -22.31
C GLU A 262 7.11 -24.70 -22.28
N GLY A 263 7.83 -24.61 -21.16
CA GLY A 263 9.16 -25.16 -21.00
C GLY A 263 10.28 -24.10 -21.00
N GLU A 264 11.48 -24.55 -21.35
CA GLU A 264 12.65 -23.69 -21.35
C GLU A 264 12.69 -22.79 -22.60
N VAL A 265 12.84 -21.48 -22.37
CA VAL A 265 12.88 -20.44 -23.41
C VAL A 265 14.16 -19.62 -23.24
N THR A 266 14.86 -19.38 -24.36
CA THR A 266 16.05 -18.51 -24.41
C THR A 266 15.77 -17.24 -25.19
N ILE A 267 16.09 -16.08 -24.61
CA ILE A 267 15.95 -14.76 -25.25
C ILE A 267 17.33 -14.13 -25.39
N PRO A 268 17.78 -13.79 -26.62
CA PRO A 268 18.96 -13.00 -26.82
C PRO A 268 18.74 -11.55 -26.37
N CYS A 269 19.67 -11.00 -25.60
CA CYS A 269 19.53 -9.66 -25.01
C CYS A 269 20.87 -8.95 -24.85
N HIS A 270 20.81 -7.63 -24.69
CA HIS A 270 21.99 -6.79 -24.44
C HIS A 270 22.32 -6.75 -22.95
N ARG A 271 21.29 -6.85 -22.10
CA ARG A 271 21.42 -6.62 -20.65
C ARG A 271 20.37 -7.36 -19.85
N VAL A 272 20.75 -7.77 -18.64
CA VAL A 272 19.85 -8.32 -17.62
C VAL A 272 19.90 -7.41 -16.40
N ILE A 273 18.73 -6.93 -15.94
CA ILE A 273 18.61 -6.12 -14.73
C ILE A 273 17.72 -6.86 -13.73
N ALA A 274 18.29 -7.28 -12.60
CA ALA A 274 17.59 -8.02 -11.58
C ALA A 274 17.12 -7.10 -10.42
N ARG A 275 15.81 -7.06 -10.18
CA ARG A 275 15.16 -6.27 -9.10
C ARG A 275 14.45 -7.18 -8.11
N LEU A 276 15.21 -8.03 -7.45
CA LEU A 276 14.73 -9.10 -6.58
C LEU A 276 14.59 -8.68 -5.10
N GLY A 277 14.82 -7.40 -4.80
CA GLY A 277 14.85 -6.87 -3.44
C GLY A 277 16.17 -7.12 -2.72
N ALA A 278 16.20 -6.79 -1.42
CA ALA A 278 17.37 -6.97 -0.55
C ALA A 278 17.08 -8.05 0.50
N ILE A 279 18.13 -8.70 0.96
CA ILE A 279 18.09 -9.63 2.10
C ILE A 279 18.72 -8.90 3.28
N PRO A 280 18.05 -8.80 4.47
CA PRO A 280 18.70 -8.28 5.67
C PRO A 280 20.04 -8.97 5.89
N PRO A 281 21.11 -8.24 6.26
CA PRO A 281 22.44 -8.82 6.45
C PRO A 281 22.54 -9.56 7.80
N ARG A 282 21.57 -10.45 8.05
CA ARG A 282 21.38 -11.13 9.33
C ARG A 282 22.63 -11.89 9.78
N LYS A 283 23.24 -12.68 8.90
CA LYS A 283 24.44 -13.46 9.24
C LYS A 283 25.60 -12.57 9.70
N LEU A 284 25.79 -11.42 9.04
CA LEU A 284 26.79 -10.43 9.43
C LEU A 284 26.48 -9.84 10.80
N VAL A 285 25.22 -9.48 11.05
CA VAL A 285 24.78 -8.88 12.31
C VAL A 285 24.89 -9.91 13.46
N GLU A 286 24.50 -11.16 13.22
CA GLU A 286 24.67 -12.27 14.20
C GLU A 286 26.14 -12.53 14.50
N SER A 287 27.07 -12.37 13.52
CA SER A 287 28.51 -12.52 13.76
C SER A 287 29.09 -11.46 14.70
N PHE A 288 28.38 -10.34 14.90
CA PHE A 288 28.72 -9.31 15.89
C PHE A 288 28.17 -9.62 17.29
N GLY A 289 27.55 -10.79 17.47
CA GLY A 289 26.95 -11.22 18.75
C GLY A 289 25.53 -10.72 18.99
N ILE A 290 24.90 -10.11 17.97
CA ILE A 290 23.55 -9.56 18.10
C ILE A 290 22.49 -10.66 17.97
N GLN A 291 21.49 -10.62 18.85
CA GLN A 291 20.42 -11.61 18.94
C GLN A 291 19.15 -11.15 18.22
N PHE A 292 18.45 -12.13 17.64
CA PHE A 292 17.14 -11.95 17.02
C PHE A 292 16.10 -12.78 17.80
N PRO A 293 14.83 -12.34 17.87
CA PRO A 293 13.80 -13.02 18.66
C PRO A 293 13.40 -14.40 18.10
N ASN A 294 13.58 -14.63 16.79
CA ASN A 294 13.22 -15.88 16.12
C ASN A 294 14.05 -16.09 14.83
N GLN A 295 13.82 -17.19 14.12
CA GLN A 295 14.53 -17.55 12.88
C GLN A 295 13.91 -16.94 11.61
N ASN A 296 12.87 -16.13 11.72
CA ASN A 296 12.26 -15.50 10.55
C ASN A 296 13.27 -14.52 9.89
N PRO A 297 13.55 -14.64 8.57
CA PRO A 297 14.48 -13.75 7.87
C PRO A 297 14.12 -12.26 7.92
N THR A 298 12.86 -11.94 8.16
CA THR A 298 12.36 -10.55 8.26
C THR A 298 12.37 -10.00 9.69
N SER A 299 12.75 -10.82 10.67
CA SER A 299 12.81 -10.43 12.06
C SER A 299 13.84 -9.32 12.29
N VAL A 300 13.51 -8.37 13.15
CA VAL A 300 14.44 -7.31 13.57
C VAL A 300 15.21 -7.74 14.84
N PRO A 301 16.42 -7.19 15.07
CA PRO A 301 17.20 -7.49 16.27
C PRO A 301 16.44 -7.12 17.56
N VAL A 302 16.77 -7.80 18.66
CA VAL A 302 16.27 -7.42 20.00
C VAL A 302 16.96 -6.14 20.43
N LEU A 303 16.18 -5.07 20.65
CA LEU A 303 16.66 -3.74 21.03
C LEU A 303 15.96 -3.23 22.29
N SER A 304 16.69 -2.47 23.08
CA SER A 304 16.12 -1.67 24.17
C SER A 304 15.34 -0.45 23.64
N GLU A 305 14.60 0.23 24.51
CA GLU A 305 13.91 1.51 24.17
C GLU A 305 14.87 2.63 23.73
N LYS A 306 16.18 2.48 24.03
CA LYS A 306 17.27 3.39 23.63
C LYS A 306 18.09 2.85 22.44
N TYR A 307 17.53 1.90 21.68
CA TYR A 307 18.13 1.27 20.49
C TYR A 307 19.41 0.47 20.76
N GLU A 308 19.75 0.19 22.04
CA GLU A 308 20.90 -0.63 22.41
C GLU A 308 20.58 -2.13 22.21
N SER A 309 21.49 -2.87 21.59
CA SER A 309 21.36 -4.31 21.40
C SER A 309 21.68 -5.10 22.69
N ASN A 310 21.59 -6.43 22.62
CA ASN A 310 22.07 -7.30 23.71
C ASN A 310 23.59 -7.17 23.99
N VAL A 311 24.36 -6.57 23.05
CA VAL A 311 25.79 -6.26 23.23
C VAL A 311 25.91 -4.84 23.74
N LYS A 312 26.14 -4.68 25.05
CA LYS A 312 26.21 -3.37 25.72
C LYS A 312 27.22 -2.43 25.04
N GLY A 313 26.78 -1.23 24.66
CA GLY A 313 27.54 -0.21 23.92
C GLY A 313 27.44 -0.35 22.39
N LEU A 314 26.68 -1.32 21.89
CA LEU A 314 26.41 -1.49 20.47
C LEU A 314 24.94 -1.17 20.20
N PHE A 315 24.71 -0.12 19.42
CA PHE A 315 23.39 0.42 19.10
C PHE A 315 23.05 0.16 17.64
N ILE A 316 21.76 -0.06 17.36
CA ILE A 316 21.25 -0.31 15.99
C ILE A 316 20.19 0.71 15.67
N VAL A 317 20.35 1.41 14.57
CA VAL A 317 19.46 2.51 14.13
C VAL A 317 18.99 2.33 12.69
N GLY A 318 17.86 2.95 12.37
CA GLY A 318 17.27 2.94 11.04
C GLY A 318 16.64 1.61 10.64
N ALA A 319 16.64 1.30 9.34
CA ALA A 319 15.88 0.18 8.79
C ALA A 319 16.26 -1.19 9.37
N LEU A 320 17.51 -1.39 9.77
CA LEU A 320 17.95 -2.64 10.43
C LEU A 320 17.27 -2.82 11.79
N GLY A 321 17.00 -1.74 12.51
CA GLY A 321 16.26 -1.75 13.78
C GLY A 321 14.74 -1.77 13.63
N GLY A 322 14.22 -1.87 12.38
CA GLY A 322 12.78 -1.88 12.11
C GLY A 322 12.19 -0.52 11.67
N TYR A 323 13.01 0.49 11.46
CA TYR A 323 12.59 1.85 11.12
C TYR A 323 12.98 2.23 9.67
N PRO A 324 12.16 1.88 8.67
CA PRO A 324 12.51 2.07 7.26
C PRO A 324 12.36 3.52 6.77
N LEU A 325 11.70 4.39 7.56
CA LEU A 325 11.44 5.78 7.16
C LEU A 325 12.62 6.69 7.47
N ILE A 326 12.99 7.53 6.50
CA ILE A 326 14.20 8.37 6.55
C ILE A 326 14.20 9.29 7.77
N LYS A 327 13.10 10.02 8.01
CA LYS A 327 12.99 10.98 9.12
C LYS A 327 13.14 10.29 10.49
N GLN A 328 12.50 9.14 10.68
CA GLN A 328 12.64 8.35 11.90
C GLN A 328 14.07 7.87 12.11
N ALA A 329 14.69 7.35 11.04
CA ALA A 329 16.08 6.91 11.10
C ALA A 329 17.04 8.06 11.49
N MET A 330 16.84 9.26 10.95
CA MET A 330 17.62 10.45 11.31
C MET A 330 17.43 10.84 12.77
N ASN A 331 16.17 10.85 13.27
CA ASN A 331 15.88 11.13 14.68
C ASN A 331 16.58 10.13 15.61
N GLN A 332 16.55 8.85 15.29
CA GLN A 332 17.24 7.81 16.05
C GLN A 332 18.75 8.02 16.08
N GLY A 333 19.36 8.33 14.95
CA GLY A 333 20.79 8.63 14.89
C GLY A 333 21.18 9.75 15.82
N TYR A 334 20.37 10.81 15.89
CA TYR A 334 20.55 11.92 16.81
C TYR A 334 20.41 11.46 18.28
N GLU A 335 19.32 10.77 18.61
CA GLU A 335 18.97 10.35 19.99
C GLU A 335 19.98 9.35 20.58
N VAL A 336 20.52 8.47 19.76
CA VAL A 336 21.53 7.49 20.21
C VAL A 336 22.84 8.18 20.61
N VAL A 337 23.25 9.22 19.90
CA VAL A 337 24.46 9.99 20.27
C VAL A 337 24.30 10.66 21.63
N GLU A 338 23.14 11.28 21.89
CA GLU A 338 22.83 11.86 23.20
C GLU A 338 22.88 10.79 24.31
N THR A 339 22.27 9.62 24.03
CA THR A 339 22.29 8.48 24.97
C THR A 339 23.71 8.00 25.29
N ILE A 340 24.57 7.87 24.27
CA ILE A 340 25.97 7.43 24.44
C ILE A 340 26.76 8.43 25.29
N LEU A 341 26.51 9.72 25.11
CA LEU A 341 27.17 10.79 25.85
C LEU A 341 26.57 11.02 27.25
N GLY A 342 25.63 10.16 27.68
CA GLY A 342 25.04 10.23 29.02
C GLY A 342 24.07 11.40 29.22
N ARG A 343 23.57 11.98 28.13
CA ARG A 343 22.57 13.03 28.21
C ARG A 343 21.17 12.44 28.20
N GLU A 344 20.33 12.91 29.08
CA GLU A 344 18.92 12.54 29.08
C GLU A 344 18.21 13.26 27.93
N ILE A 345 17.70 12.50 26.99
CA ILE A 345 16.90 13.02 25.91
C ILE A 345 15.56 12.28 25.88
N GLU A 346 14.50 13.04 25.74
CA GLU A 346 13.18 12.48 25.49
C GLU A 346 13.07 12.17 23.99
N PRO A 347 12.66 10.92 23.59
CA PRO A 347 12.44 10.59 22.18
C PRO A 347 11.53 11.62 21.49
N VAL A 348 11.79 11.88 20.22
CA VAL A 348 11.08 12.92 19.44
C VAL A 348 9.56 12.72 19.38
N ASP A 349 9.11 11.48 19.50
CA ASP A 349 7.71 11.08 19.46
C ASP A 349 7.04 11.06 20.85
N GLU A 350 7.80 11.12 21.93
CA GLU A 350 7.29 11.04 23.30
C GLU A 350 6.27 12.13 23.64
N PRO A 351 6.45 13.42 23.25
CA PRO A 351 5.45 14.46 23.50
C PRO A 351 4.11 14.16 22.82
N LEU A 352 4.14 13.58 21.60
CA LEU A 352 2.94 13.18 20.87
C LEU A 352 2.22 12.01 21.54
N LEU A 353 2.98 11.02 22.01
CA LEU A 353 2.42 9.89 22.74
C LEU A 353 1.84 10.32 24.08
N LYS A 354 2.55 11.19 24.84
CA LYS A 354 2.06 11.75 26.10
C LYS A 354 0.72 12.47 25.90
N GLU A 355 0.59 13.28 24.84
CA GLU A 355 -0.67 13.98 24.55
C GLU A 355 -1.82 12.99 24.30
N LYS A 356 -1.57 11.93 23.51
CA LYS A 356 -2.57 10.90 23.21
C LYS A 356 -2.97 10.11 24.46
N VAL A 357 -1.98 9.68 25.23
CA VAL A 357 -2.18 8.91 26.47
C VAL A 357 -2.92 9.72 27.52
N LYS A 358 -2.56 10.99 27.70
CA LYS A 358 -3.16 11.87 28.69
C LYS A 358 -4.67 12.02 28.55
N LYS A 359 -5.19 11.92 27.32
CA LYS A 359 -6.65 11.99 27.05
C LYS A 359 -7.40 10.80 27.63
N TRP A 360 -6.74 9.65 27.81
CA TRP A 360 -7.34 8.42 28.30
C TRP A 360 -6.88 8.04 29.70
N LYS A 361 -5.56 8.00 29.93
CA LYS A 361 -4.93 7.64 31.21
C LYS A 361 -4.02 8.80 31.69
N PRO A 362 -4.58 9.84 32.36
CA PRO A 362 -3.83 11.07 32.67
C PRO A 362 -2.58 10.87 33.54
N THR A 363 -2.56 9.82 34.34
CA THR A 363 -1.47 9.48 35.30
C THR A 363 -0.48 8.47 34.77
N TRP A 364 -0.74 7.86 33.58
CA TRP A 364 0.10 6.82 33.04
C TRP A 364 1.15 7.38 32.07
N THR A 365 2.28 6.71 32.01
CA THR A 365 3.31 6.97 31.01
C THR A 365 2.94 6.32 29.67
N PRO A 366 3.44 6.81 28.54
CA PRO A 366 3.29 6.11 27.26
C PRO A 366 3.75 4.66 27.29
N SER A 367 4.85 4.38 27.99
CA SER A 367 5.40 3.01 28.15
C SER A 367 4.40 2.06 28.80
N GLU A 368 3.73 2.48 29.88
CA GLU A 368 2.71 1.67 30.58
C GLU A 368 1.48 1.41 29.68
N VAL A 369 1.09 2.40 28.88
CA VAL A 369 -0.05 2.24 27.93
C VAL A 369 0.33 1.30 26.79
N LEU A 370 1.55 1.38 26.27
CA LEU A 370 2.03 0.45 25.24
C LEU A 370 2.06 -1.00 25.77
N ASP A 371 2.53 -1.21 27.02
CA ASP A 371 2.50 -2.51 27.67
C ASP A 371 1.06 -3.04 27.84
N LEU A 372 0.12 -2.16 28.19
CA LEU A 372 -1.30 -2.51 28.27
C LEU A 372 -1.83 -2.98 26.93
N ILE A 373 -1.55 -2.25 25.84
CA ILE A 373 -1.99 -2.59 24.48
C ILE A 373 -1.39 -3.91 24.03
N LEU A 374 -0.07 -4.12 24.21
CA LEU A 374 0.61 -5.37 23.89
C LEU A 374 0.00 -6.57 24.62
N ASN A 375 -0.31 -6.41 25.91
CA ASN A 375 -0.82 -7.52 26.72
C ASN A 375 -2.30 -7.83 26.46
N ARG A 376 -3.10 -6.86 26.03
CA ARG A 376 -4.54 -7.05 25.84
C ARG A 376 -4.96 -7.35 24.42
N VAL A 377 -4.31 -6.74 23.44
CA VAL A 377 -4.70 -6.90 22.03
C VAL A 377 -3.85 -7.98 21.38
N SER A 378 -4.41 -9.18 21.24
CA SER A 378 -3.71 -10.35 20.68
C SER A 378 -3.08 -10.10 19.30
N LEU A 379 -3.66 -9.21 18.52
CA LEU A 379 -3.16 -8.78 17.21
C LEU A 379 -1.72 -8.23 17.29
N PHE A 380 -1.32 -7.65 18.42
CA PHE A 380 -0.03 -6.99 18.58
C PHE A 380 0.99 -7.79 19.40
N HIS A 381 0.64 -8.99 19.89
CA HIS A 381 1.52 -9.79 20.78
C HIS A 381 2.89 -10.12 20.17
N GLU A 382 2.99 -10.24 18.85
CA GLU A 382 4.25 -10.51 18.16
C GLU A 382 5.06 -9.26 17.79
N MET A 383 4.53 -8.07 18.11
CA MET A 383 5.24 -6.81 17.87
C MET A 383 6.19 -6.50 19.02
N SER A 384 7.34 -5.90 18.70
CA SER A 384 8.16 -5.24 19.70
C SER A 384 7.46 -3.97 20.22
N LYS A 385 7.80 -3.54 21.42
CA LYS A 385 7.27 -2.30 22.00
C LYS A 385 7.61 -1.08 21.12
N LEU A 386 8.79 -1.10 20.48
CA LEU A 386 9.21 -0.05 19.55
C LEU A 386 8.33 -0.02 18.28
N GLN A 387 8.00 -1.18 17.70
CA GLN A 387 7.08 -1.25 16.55
C GLN A 387 5.67 -0.78 16.91
N LEU A 388 5.17 -1.16 18.11
CA LEU A 388 3.88 -0.69 18.57
C LEU A 388 3.90 0.82 18.82
N ARG A 389 4.99 1.38 19.35
CA ARG A 389 5.17 2.81 19.56
C ARG A 389 4.99 3.59 18.27
N GLU A 390 5.64 3.17 17.19
CA GLU A 390 5.50 3.75 15.86
C GLU A 390 4.05 3.66 15.35
N PHE A 391 3.41 2.52 15.52
CA PHE A 391 2.03 2.29 15.11
C PHE A 391 1.04 3.20 15.85
N VAL A 392 1.21 3.37 17.17
CA VAL A 392 0.33 4.21 18.01
C VAL A 392 0.49 5.70 17.69
N ILE A 393 1.67 6.15 17.27
CA ILE A 393 1.89 7.54 16.83
C ILE A 393 0.95 7.94 15.68
N GLU A 394 0.73 7.04 14.73
CA GLU A 394 -0.16 7.29 13.59
C GLU A 394 -1.63 6.98 13.90
N SER A 395 -1.91 6.26 14.98
CA SER A 395 -3.25 5.89 15.42
C SER A 395 -3.85 6.95 16.37
N GLN A 396 -5.15 6.87 16.66
CA GLN A 396 -5.84 7.72 17.64
C GLN A 396 -6.41 6.87 18.76
N ILE A 397 -6.31 7.35 20.01
CA ILE A 397 -6.98 6.74 21.15
C ILE A 397 -8.33 7.45 21.33
N LEU A 398 -9.42 6.69 21.24
CA LEU A 398 -10.79 7.17 21.42
C LEU A 398 -11.35 6.62 22.72
N THR A 399 -12.04 7.47 23.46
CA THR A 399 -12.77 7.11 24.70
C THR A 399 -14.23 7.58 24.61
N PRO A 400 -15.03 6.95 23.73
CA PRO A 400 -16.42 7.33 23.55
C PRO A 400 -17.27 6.99 24.77
N ASN A 401 -18.36 7.72 24.94
CA ASN A 401 -19.35 7.40 25.97
C ASN A 401 -20.14 6.15 25.58
N GLU A 402 -20.78 5.50 26.58
CA GLU A 402 -21.62 4.34 26.33
C GLU A 402 -22.77 4.72 25.36
N ASN A 403 -23.01 3.89 24.34
CA ASN A 403 -23.94 4.03 23.22
C ASN A 403 -23.57 5.13 22.19
N ASP A 404 -22.43 5.77 22.28
CA ASP A 404 -21.92 6.59 21.17
C ASP A 404 -21.71 5.73 19.93
N VAL A 405 -22.08 6.26 18.76
CA VAL A 405 -21.92 5.56 17.47
C VAL A 405 -20.48 5.73 17.00
N ILE A 406 -19.74 4.62 16.89
CA ILE A 406 -18.38 4.62 16.32
C ILE A 406 -18.47 4.78 14.79
N PHE A 407 -19.28 3.97 14.14
CA PHE A 407 -19.69 4.13 12.74
C PHE A 407 -21.01 3.40 12.48
N ARG A 408 -21.71 3.79 11.41
CA ARG A 408 -22.99 3.20 11.01
C ARG A 408 -22.80 2.21 9.86
N LYS A 409 -23.69 1.25 9.75
CA LYS A 409 -23.84 0.42 8.55
C LYS A 409 -23.99 1.32 7.32
N LEU A 410 -23.31 0.97 6.24
CA LEU A 410 -23.20 1.71 4.99
C LEU A 410 -22.34 2.98 5.02
N ASP A 411 -21.73 3.38 6.14
CA ASP A 411 -20.72 4.44 6.15
C ASP A 411 -19.52 4.03 5.29
N TYR A 412 -18.93 4.99 4.57
CA TYR A 412 -17.70 4.81 3.76
C TYR A 412 -16.42 5.08 4.56
N THR A 413 -16.38 4.74 5.83
CA THR A 413 -15.14 4.86 6.62
C THR A 413 -14.29 3.59 6.47
N ASN A 414 -12.98 3.75 6.52
CA ASN A 414 -12.03 2.65 6.27
C ASN A 414 -10.94 2.54 7.35
N THR A 415 -11.16 3.17 8.51
CA THR A 415 -10.27 3.00 9.67
C THR A 415 -10.51 1.63 10.32
N PHE A 416 -9.47 1.13 10.98
CA PHE A 416 -9.47 -0.11 11.74
C PHE A 416 -9.50 0.19 13.23
N PHE A 417 -10.14 -0.64 14.03
CA PHE A 417 -10.29 -0.42 15.46
C PHE A 417 -9.88 -1.64 16.27
N SER A 418 -9.13 -1.42 17.34
CA SER A 418 -8.84 -2.41 18.37
C SER A 418 -9.46 -1.97 19.70
N VAL A 419 -10.15 -2.89 20.39
CA VAL A 419 -10.72 -2.65 21.72
C VAL A 419 -9.63 -2.86 22.74
N VAL A 420 -9.11 -1.78 23.31
CA VAL A 420 -8.03 -1.83 24.30
C VAL A 420 -8.58 -2.04 25.70
N GLU A 421 -9.73 -1.42 25.98
CA GLU A 421 -10.41 -1.52 27.29
C GLU A 421 -11.92 -1.49 27.08
N GLY A 422 -12.65 -2.21 27.93
CA GLY A 422 -14.12 -2.26 27.90
C GLY A 422 -14.66 -3.09 26.75
N GLU A 423 -15.73 -2.58 26.12
CA GLU A 423 -16.46 -3.33 25.10
C GLU A 423 -17.12 -2.42 24.05
N VAL A 424 -17.46 -3.01 22.90
CA VAL A 424 -18.33 -2.40 21.88
C VAL A 424 -19.49 -3.35 21.54
N LYS A 425 -20.59 -2.78 21.06
CA LYS A 425 -21.80 -3.50 20.66
C LYS A 425 -21.94 -3.42 19.14
N VAL A 426 -21.97 -4.57 18.47
CA VAL A 426 -22.27 -4.71 17.04
C VAL A 426 -23.78 -4.83 16.91
N GLU A 427 -24.44 -3.89 16.24
CA GLU A 427 -25.87 -3.92 15.99
C GLU A 427 -26.17 -4.84 14.80
N ILE A 428 -27.04 -5.83 15.02
CA ILE A 428 -27.57 -6.74 14.01
C ILE A 428 -29.08 -6.49 13.92
N GLU A 429 -29.55 -6.11 12.76
CA GLU A 429 -30.97 -5.92 12.46
C GLU A 429 -31.57 -7.23 11.97
N LYS A 430 -32.62 -7.72 12.65
CA LYS A 430 -33.40 -8.88 12.21
C LYS A 430 -34.40 -8.48 11.13
N GLU A 431 -34.95 -9.46 10.42
CA GLU A 431 -35.97 -9.26 9.37
C GLU A 431 -37.24 -8.58 9.87
N ASP A 432 -37.57 -8.72 11.15
CA ASP A 432 -38.71 -8.10 11.81
C ASP A 432 -38.47 -6.66 12.30
N GLY A 433 -37.25 -6.13 12.06
CA GLY A 433 -36.84 -4.79 12.51
C GLY A 433 -36.33 -4.75 13.95
N GLU A 434 -36.32 -5.89 14.66
CA GLU A 434 -35.74 -5.98 16.00
C GLU A 434 -34.21 -5.92 15.97
N LYS A 435 -33.60 -5.15 16.89
CA LYS A 435 -32.18 -4.97 16.96
C LYS A 435 -31.58 -5.88 18.03
N ASN A 436 -30.70 -6.75 17.61
CA ASN A 436 -29.85 -7.55 18.48
C ASN A 436 -28.43 -6.96 18.56
N TYR A 437 -27.73 -7.25 19.64
CA TYR A 437 -26.36 -6.76 19.84
C TYR A 437 -25.41 -7.90 20.16
N ILE A 438 -24.30 -7.97 19.42
CA ILE A 438 -23.15 -8.82 19.75
C ILE A 438 -22.10 -7.94 20.44
N THR A 439 -21.66 -8.36 21.61
CA THR A 439 -20.62 -7.63 22.37
C THR A 439 -19.24 -8.14 22.01
N LEU A 440 -18.38 -7.22 21.57
CA LEU A 440 -16.94 -7.45 21.42
C LEU A 440 -16.21 -6.83 22.60
N LYS A 441 -15.43 -7.64 23.32
CA LYS A 441 -14.72 -7.26 24.54
C LYS A 441 -13.27 -6.82 24.25
N GLU A 442 -12.57 -6.41 25.28
CA GLU A 442 -11.14 -6.08 25.22
C GLU A 442 -10.34 -7.17 24.50
N GLY A 443 -9.34 -6.76 23.73
CA GLY A 443 -8.54 -7.63 22.85
C GLY A 443 -9.15 -7.90 21.49
N ALA A 444 -10.46 -7.66 21.29
CA ALA A 444 -11.11 -7.78 20.01
C ALA A 444 -10.73 -6.62 19.07
N PHE A 445 -10.90 -6.84 17.77
CA PHE A 445 -10.77 -5.81 16.76
C PHE A 445 -11.93 -5.87 15.75
N PHE A 446 -12.17 -4.77 15.07
CA PHE A 446 -13.26 -4.65 14.09
C PHE A 446 -12.95 -3.60 13.02
N GLY A 447 -13.74 -3.60 11.95
CA GLY A 447 -13.54 -2.71 10.81
C GLY A 447 -12.65 -3.30 9.70
N GLU A 448 -12.21 -4.55 9.86
CA GLU A 448 -11.39 -5.31 8.90
C GLU A 448 -12.09 -5.51 7.55
N MET A 449 -13.44 -5.61 7.55
CA MET A 449 -14.22 -5.74 6.31
C MET A 449 -14.01 -4.51 5.41
N GLY A 450 -14.12 -3.29 5.96
CA GLY A 450 -13.85 -2.06 5.24
C GLY A 450 -12.36 -1.85 4.94
N LEU A 451 -11.47 -2.32 5.83
CA LEU A 451 -10.02 -2.24 5.65
C LEU A 451 -9.57 -3.03 4.40
N VAL A 452 -10.00 -4.28 4.29
CA VAL A 452 -9.57 -5.20 3.24
C VAL A 452 -10.30 -4.91 1.92
N SER A 453 -11.62 -4.76 1.95
CA SER A 453 -12.42 -4.55 0.74
C SER A 453 -12.44 -3.12 0.22
N GLY A 454 -12.10 -2.14 1.07
CA GLY A 454 -12.23 -0.71 0.75
C GLY A 454 -13.69 -0.20 0.69
N ARG A 455 -14.65 -1.01 1.13
CA ARG A 455 -16.10 -0.79 0.97
C ARG A 455 -16.77 -0.19 2.19
N ARG A 456 -18.09 0.00 2.07
CA ARG A 456 -18.99 0.47 3.14
C ARG A 456 -18.93 -0.44 4.35
N ARG A 457 -19.18 0.12 5.52
CA ARG A 457 -19.31 -0.63 6.77
C ARG A 457 -20.48 -1.62 6.69
N THR A 458 -20.27 -2.83 7.14
CA THR A 458 -21.25 -3.93 7.08
C THR A 458 -22.23 -3.92 8.26
N ALA A 459 -21.88 -3.27 9.37
CA ALA A 459 -22.67 -3.19 10.58
C ALA A 459 -22.54 -1.80 11.24
N THR A 460 -23.47 -1.46 12.12
CA THR A 460 -23.38 -0.32 13.05
C THR A 460 -22.67 -0.77 14.31
N ILE A 461 -21.70 0.00 14.78
CA ILE A 461 -20.95 -0.25 16.02
C ILE A 461 -21.22 0.87 17.00
N LEU A 462 -21.61 0.48 18.23
CA LEU A 462 -21.83 1.37 19.35
C LEU A 462 -20.78 1.11 20.43
N ALA A 463 -20.34 2.16 21.09
CA ALA A 463 -19.52 2.02 22.28
C ALA A 463 -20.28 1.33 23.42
N GLY A 464 -19.64 0.42 24.10
CA GLY A 464 -20.14 -0.19 25.33
C GLY A 464 -19.59 0.49 26.59
N LYS A 465 -19.61 -0.21 27.70
CA LYS A 465 -19.11 0.31 28.99
C LYS A 465 -17.58 0.42 28.99
N ASN A 466 -17.07 1.51 29.56
CA ASN A 466 -15.64 1.77 29.77
C ASN A 466 -14.82 1.60 28.47
N CYS A 467 -15.37 2.00 27.32
CA CYS A 467 -14.82 1.78 26.02
C CYS A 467 -13.58 2.65 25.75
N ALA A 468 -12.44 2.02 25.46
CA ALA A 468 -11.25 2.67 24.92
C ALA A 468 -10.80 1.92 23.68
N LEU A 469 -10.69 2.65 22.57
CA LEU A 469 -10.39 2.13 21.25
C LEU A 469 -9.09 2.72 20.72
N LEU A 470 -8.32 1.90 20.03
CA LEU A 470 -7.24 2.36 19.15
C LEU A 470 -7.79 2.40 17.72
N GLU A 471 -8.02 3.59 17.21
CA GLU A 471 -8.42 3.82 15.82
C GLU A 471 -7.19 4.00 14.95
N THR A 472 -7.04 3.16 13.94
CA THR A 472 -5.87 3.11 13.07
C THR A 472 -6.25 3.45 11.63
N PRO A 473 -5.55 4.39 10.97
CA PRO A 473 -5.71 4.66 9.55
C PRO A 473 -5.44 3.43 8.69
N ARG A 474 -6.17 3.30 7.58
CA ARG A 474 -6.04 2.16 6.66
C ARG A 474 -4.61 1.93 6.20
N ASN A 475 -3.91 2.97 5.77
CA ASN A 475 -2.55 2.85 5.24
C ASN A 475 -1.55 2.35 6.30
N THR A 476 -1.70 2.81 7.54
CA THR A 476 -0.88 2.36 8.67
C THR A 476 -1.10 0.87 8.93
N MET A 477 -2.37 0.43 8.92
CA MET A 477 -2.71 -0.98 9.12
C MET A 477 -2.22 -1.86 7.97
N LEU A 478 -2.34 -1.41 6.71
CA LEU A 478 -1.83 -2.15 5.54
C LEU A 478 -0.30 -2.28 5.56
N ARG A 479 0.44 -1.25 6.02
CA ARG A 479 1.90 -1.34 6.21
C ARG A 479 2.24 -2.37 7.29
N LEU A 480 1.51 -2.39 8.40
CA LEU A 480 1.70 -3.37 9.46
C LEU A 480 1.46 -4.80 8.96
N MET A 481 0.36 -5.04 8.24
CA MET A 481 0.06 -6.34 7.61
C MET A 481 1.13 -6.77 6.60
N ALA A 482 1.75 -5.84 5.90
CA ALA A 482 2.84 -6.14 4.97
C ALA A 482 4.15 -6.50 5.68
N GLY A 483 4.39 -5.94 6.87
CA GLY A 483 5.61 -6.14 7.66
C GLY A 483 5.54 -7.28 8.68
N VAL A 484 4.34 -7.65 9.15
CA VAL A 484 4.13 -8.65 10.21
C VAL A 484 3.13 -9.71 9.74
N ASP A 485 3.63 -10.88 9.35
CA ASP A 485 2.82 -11.97 8.77
C ASP A 485 1.72 -12.46 9.72
N ALA A 486 1.99 -12.50 11.03
CA ALA A 486 1.00 -12.92 12.05
C ALA A 486 -0.21 -11.97 12.09
N VAL A 487 0.03 -10.67 12.01
CA VAL A 487 -1.05 -9.65 11.94
C VAL A 487 -1.90 -9.86 10.69
N ARG A 488 -1.25 -10.06 9.54
CA ARG A 488 -1.94 -10.32 8.28
C ARG A 488 -2.83 -11.56 8.38
N GLN A 489 -2.30 -12.67 8.89
CA GLN A 489 -3.07 -13.91 9.03
C GLN A 489 -4.26 -13.75 9.97
N GLN A 490 -4.11 -13.07 11.11
CA GLN A 490 -5.20 -12.84 12.05
C GLN A 490 -6.33 -11.99 11.42
N ILE A 491 -5.97 -10.94 10.67
CA ILE A 491 -6.95 -10.09 9.98
C ILE A 491 -7.65 -10.84 8.85
N ASP A 492 -6.90 -11.61 8.04
CA ASP A 492 -7.46 -12.43 6.98
C ASP A 492 -8.44 -13.49 7.55
N ASN A 493 -8.09 -14.14 8.65
CA ASN A 493 -8.95 -15.11 9.33
C ASN A 493 -10.21 -14.45 9.92
N ALA A 494 -10.08 -13.27 10.52
CA ALA A 494 -11.22 -12.51 11.03
C ALA A 494 -12.15 -12.07 9.89
N PHE A 495 -11.57 -11.57 8.79
CA PHE A 495 -12.33 -11.24 7.58
C PHE A 495 -13.11 -12.45 7.06
N LEU A 496 -12.47 -13.60 6.92
CA LEU A 496 -13.10 -14.87 6.49
C LEU A 496 -14.24 -15.25 7.42
N ARG A 497 -13.99 -15.24 8.73
CA ARG A 497 -14.99 -15.55 9.75
C ARG A 497 -16.20 -14.63 9.65
N ASN A 498 -15.97 -13.32 9.61
CA ASN A 498 -17.04 -12.34 9.56
C ASN A 498 -17.79 -12.36 8.22
N ALA A 499 -17.10 -12.63 7.11
CA ALA A 499 -17.75 -12.86 5.82
C ALA A 499 -18.69 -14.08 5.88
N ILE A 500 -18.21 -15.20 6.43
CA ILE A 500 -19.03 -16.42 6.61
C ILE A 500 -20.26 -16.09 7.46
N PHE A 501 -20.11 -15.47 8.63
CA PHE A 501 -21.23 -15.10 9.49
C PHE A 501 -22.22 -14.12 8.81
N THR A 502 -21.71 -13.16 8.06
CA THR A 502 -22.54 -12.16 7.39
C THR A 502 -23.37 -12.76 6.25
N TYR A 503 -22.76 -13.67 5.47
CA TYR A 503 -23.35 -14.19 4.23
C TYR A 503 -24.02 -15.55 4.38
N LEU A 504 -23.54 -16.37 5.32
CA LEU A 504 -24.07 -17.70 5.55
C LEU A 504 -24.95 -17.80 6.81
N GLY A 505 -25.06 -16.68 7.57
CA GLY A 505 -25.94 -16.56 8.74
C GLY A 505 -25.26 -16.85 10.09
N PRO A 506 -25.79 -16.26 11.18
CA PRO A 506 -25.20 -16.33 12.53
C PRO A 506 -25.32 -17.72 13.20
N MET A 507 -25.80 -18.73 12.51
CA MET A 507 -26.14 -20.05 13.06
C MET A 507 -24.99 -21.05 13.04
N LEU A 508 -23.86 -20.72 12.37
CA LEU A 508 -22.69 -21.58 12.41
C LEU A 508 -21.92 -21.34 13.70
N ASP A 509 -21.62 -22.40 14.44
CA ASP A 509 -20.77 -22.25 15.62
C ASP A 509 -19.31 -21.92 15.24
N ALA A 510 -18.58 -21.33 16.18
CA ALA A 510 -17.20 -20.89 15.94
C ALA A 510 -16.26 -22.04 15.55
N LYS A 511 -16.52 -23.26 16.00
CA LYS A 511 -15.73 -24.46 15.68
C LYS A 511 -15.91 -24.86 14.23
N THR A 512 -17.14 -24.89 13.76
CA THR A 512 -17.49 -25.17 12.36
C THR A 512 -16.91 -24.13 11.41
N VAL A 513 -16.99 -22.85 11.77
CA VAL A 513 -16.41 -21.75 10.97
C VAL A 513 -14.88 -21.90 10.89
N ASN A 514 -14.20 -22.23 11.98
CA ASN A 514 -12.75 -22.46 11.95
C ASN A 514 -12.38 -23.67 11.09
N GLN A 515 -13.11 -24.76 11.15
CA GLN A 515 -12.89 -25.94 10.27
C GLN A 515 -13.08 -25.60 8.79
N LEU A 516 -14.09 -24.79 8.45
CA LEU A 516 -14.31 -24.31 7.09
C LEU A 516 -13.16 -23.43 6.59
N ILE A 517 -12.63 -22.57 7.45
CA ILE A 517 -11.48 -21.71 7.12
C ILE A 517 -10.23 -22.54 6.86
N GLU A 518 -9.98 -23.58 7.66
CA GLU A 518 -8.76 -24.40 7.56
C GLU A 518 -8.76 -25.34 6.36
N HIS A 519 -9.91 -25.90 5.99
CA HIS A 519 -9.96 -27.02 5.02
C HIS A 519 -11.02 -26.86 3.92
N GLY A 520 -11.99 -25.99 4.09
CA GLY A 520 -13.16 -25.87 3.20
C GLY A 520 -13.14 -24.69 2.25
N ILE A 521 -12.22 -23.72 2.42
CA ILE A 521 -12.19 -22.47 1.65
C ILE A 521 -10.91 -22.35 0.84
N GLU A 522 -11.07 -22.04 -0.45
CA GLU A 522 -10.00 -21.68 -1.37
C GLU A 522 -10.10 -20.18 -1.71
N LYS A 523 -8.99 -19.46 -1.63
CA LYS A 523 -8.91 -18.06 -2.05
C LYS A 523 -8.40 -18.00 -3.49
N LYS A 524 -9.18 -17.37 -4.39
CA LYS A 524 -8.82 -17.25 -5.81
C LYS A 524 -9.06 -15.84 -6.32
N GLN A 525 -8.15 -15.38 -7.17
CA GLN A 525 -8.23 -14.06 -7.78
C GLN A 525 -8.53 -14.20 -9.28
N PHE A 526 -9.41 -13.33 -9.78
CA PHE A 526 -9.87 -13.31 -11.17
C PHE A 526 -9.61 -11.93 -11.78
N LYS A 527 -9.00 -11.92 -12.96
CA LYS A 527 -8.77 -10.69 -13.74
C LYS A 527 -10.09 -10.15 -14.30
N THR A 528 -10.10 -8.87 -14.61
CA THR A 528 -11.22 -8.28 -15.37
C THR A 528 -11.50 -9.07 -16.64
N ASN A 529 -12.77 -9.39 -16.88
CA ASN A 529 -13.28 -10.23 -17.98
C ASN A 529 -12.90 -11.72 -17.88
N GLN A 530 -12.31 -12.18 -16.77
CA GLN A 530 -12.08 -13.60 -16.54
C GLN A 530 -13.36 -14.26 -16.02
N ILE A 531 -13.65 -15.44 -16.57
CA ILE A 531 -14.80 -16.25 -16.17
C ILE A 531 -14.46 -16.97 -14.86
N LEU A 532 -15.35 -16.90 -13.89
CA LEU A 532 -15.29 -17.67 -12.65
C LEU A 532 -15.77 -19.09 -12.88
N PHE A 533 -16.91 -19.25 -13.54
CA PHE A 533 -17.49 -20.51 -14.03
C PHE A 533 -18.46 -20.22 -15.17
N SER A 534 -18.68 -21.20 -16.04
CA SER A 534 -19.54 -21.10 -17.22
C SER A 534 -20.89 -21.79 -17.01
N GLU A 535 -21.90 -21.35 -17.72
CA GLU A 535 -23.19 -22.07 -17.82
C GLU A 535 -22.94 -23.50 -18.29
N GLY A 536 -23.48 -24.49 -17.57
CA GLY A 536 -23.30 -25.93 -17.83
C GLY A 536 -22.16 -26.58 -17.06
N ASP A 537 -21.24 -25.83 -16.44
CA ASP A 537 -20.14 -26.38 -15.63
C ASP A 537 -20.69 -27.13 -14.41
N GLU A 538 -19.93 -28.09 -13.87
CA GLU A 538 -20.22 -28.69 -12.57
C GLU A 538 -20.07 -27.69 -11.45
N ALA A 539 -20.88 -27.81 -10.39
CA ALA A 539 -20.87 -26.90 -9.26
C ALA A 539 -19.75 -27.26 -8.27
N ASP A 540 -18.57 -26.66 -8.45
CA ASP A 540 -17.35 -26.86 -7.65
C ASP A 540 -17.39 -26.20 -6.26
N GLY A 541 -18.20 -25.15 -6.07
CA GLY A 541 -18.33 -24.47 -4.79
C GLY A 541 -19.21 -23.22 -4.82
N LEU A 542 -19.41 -22.61 -3.64
CA LEU A 542 -20.04 -21.30 -3.47
C LEU A 542 -18.96 -20.22 -3.52
N TYR A 543 -19.15 -19.23 -4.37
CA TYR A 543 -18.19 -18.12 -4.55
C TYR A 543 -18.63 -16.90 -3.77
N LEU A 544 -17.95 -16.60 -2.67
CA LEU A 544 -18.12 -15.37 -1.88
C LEU A 544 -17.20 -14.28 -2.48
N ILE A 545 -17.75 -13.20 -2.97
CA ILE A 545 -16.97 -12.11 -3.58
C ILE A 545 -16.35 -11.26 -2.47
N ARG A 546 -15.06 -11.42 -2.22
CA ARG A 546 -14.32 -10.70 -1.19
C ARG A 546 -14.01 -9.25 -1.60
N SER A 547 -13.56 -9.06 -2.84
CA SER A 547 -13.31 -7.74 -3.42
C SER A 547 -13.64 -7.77 -4.91
N GLY A 548 -13.86 -6.61 -5.52
CA GLY A 548 -14.25 -6.51 -6.91
C GLY A 548 -15.74 -6.78 -7.13
N SER A 549 -16.09 -7.25 -8.32
CA SER A 549 -17.49 -7.45 -8.74
C SER A 549 -17.58 -8.38 -9.94
N VAL A 550 -18.72 -9.03 -10.10
CA VAL A 550 -18.98 -9.97 -11.18
C VAL A 550 -20.30 -9.69 -11.89
N ALA A 551 -20.39 -10.03 -13.16
CA ALA A 551 -21.61 -10.06 -13.95
C ALA A 551 -22.07 -11.50 -14.12
N VAL A 552 -23.36 -11.74 -13.91
CA VAL A 552 -24.02 -13.02 -14.16
C VAL A 552 -24.73 -12.92 -15.51
N SER A 553 -24.39 -13.78 -16.44
CA SER A 553 -24.95 -13.78 -17.80
C SER A 553 -25.45 -15.16 -18.20
N LYS A 554 -26.44 -15.19 -19.09
CA LYS A 554 -27.02 -16.43 -19.63
C LYS A 554 -27.13 -16.36 -21.14
N LYS A 555 -26.93 -17.45 -21.83
CA LYS A 555 -27.14 -17.55 -23.27
C LYS A 555 -28.63 -17.72 -23.58
N ILE A 556 -29.25 -16.71 -24.19
CA ILE A 556 -30.64 -16.71 -24.66
C ILE A 556 -30.62 -16.43 -26.16
N ASN A 557 -31.17 -17.33 -26.98
CA ASN A 557 -31.18 -17.22 -28.44
C ASN A 557 -29.78 -16.94 -29.06
N ASN A 558 -28.75 -17.64 -28.61
CA ASN A 558 -27.34 -17.48 -29.00
C ASN A 558 -26.68 -16.15 -28.64
N THR A 559 -27.40 -15.27 -27.91
CA THR A 559 -26.86 -13.99 -27.42
C THR A 559 -26.64 -14.08 -25.90
N SER A 560 -25.48 -13.62 -25.42
CA SER A 560 -25.20 -13.54 -23.98
C SER A 560 -25.93 -12.33 -23.39
N LYS A 561 -26.92 -12.57 -22.52
CA LYS A 561 -27.63 -11.51 -21.78
C LYS A 561 -27.14 -11.45 -20.34
N ILE A 562 -26.86 -10.23 -19.83
CA ILE A 562 -26.51 -10.00 -18.44
C ILE A 562 -27.81 -9.99 -17.61
N LEU A 563 -27.88 -10.90 -16.63
CA LEU A 563 -29.02 -11.05 -15.73
C LEU A 563 -28.85 -10.20 -14.47
N SER A 564 -27.65 -10.13 -13.92
CA SER A 564 -27.40 -9.36 -12.70
C SER A 564 -25.94 -8.97 -12.56
N TYR A 565 -25.71 -7.94 -11.76
CA TYR A 565 -24.41 -7.49 -11.31
C TYR A 565 -24.29 -7.78 -9.81
N VAL A 566 -23.21 -8.46 -9.42
CA VAL A 566 -22.97 -8.87 -8.03
C VAL A 566 -21.66 -8.28 -7.54
N SER A 567 -21.76 -7.43 -6.56
CA SER A 567 -20.61 -6.76 -5.98
C SER A 567 -20.02 -7.55 -4.81
N ALA A 568 -18.79 -7.22 -4.37
CA ALA A 568 -18.19 -7.81 -3.18
C ALA A 568 -19.13 -7.69 -1.98
N GLY A 569 -18.98 -8.61 -1.07
CA GLY A 569 -19.91 -8.72 0.02
C GLY A 569 -21.16 -9.56 -0.29
N ASN A 570 -21.25 -10.13 -1.48
CA ASN A 570 -22.30 -11.06 -1.88
C ASN A 570 -21.68 -12.37 -2.40
N TYR A 571 -22.52 -13.34 -2.71
CA TYR A 571 -22.11 -14.65 -3.20
C TYR A 571 -22.82 -15.00 -4.51
N VAL A 572 -22.21 -15.92 -5.27
CA VAL A 572 -22.78 -16.50 -6.50
C VAL A 572 -22.55 -17.99 -6.55
N GLY A 573 -23.39 -18.69 -7.32
CA GLY A 573 -23.24 -20.13 -7.58
C GLY A 573 -24.01 -21.03 -6.62
N GLU A 574 -24.82 -20.47 -5.73
CA GLU A 574 -25.65 -21.19 -4.75
C GLU A 574 -26.71 -22.07 -5.40
N MET A 575 -27.29 -21.62 -6.51
CA MET A 575 -28.45 -22.28 -7.13
C MET A 575 -28.13 -23.70 -7.58
N ALA A 576 -26.98 -23.90 -8.20
CA ALA A 576 -26.52 -25.19 -8.67
C ALA A 576 -26.22 -26.15 -7.50
N LEU A 577 -25.66 -25.63 -6.40
CA LEU A 577 -25.30 -26.44 -5.23
C LEU A 577 -26.53 -26.88 -4.43
N VAL A 578 -27.54 -26.02 -4.31
CA VAL A 578 -28.78 -26.32 -3.55
C VAL A 578 -29.68 -27.27 -4.31
N ASN A 579 -29.73 -27.16 -5.65
CA ASN A 579 -30.61 -27.96 -6.50
C ASN A 579 -29.90 -29.23 -7.06
N ASP A 580 -28.59 -29.40 -6.77
CA ASP A 580 -27.74 -30.47 -7.28
C ASP A 580 -27.74 -30.56 -8.83
N THR A 581 -27.56 -29.41 -9.46
CA THR A 581 -27.57 -29.21 -10.91
C THR A 581 -26.26 -28.61 -11.38
N THR A 582 -26.05 -28.54 -12.71
CA THR A 582 -24.97 -27.74 -13.30
C THR A 582 -25.23 -26.25 -13.17
N ARG A 583 -24.20 -25.41 -13.38
CA ARG A 583 -24.25 -23.96 -13.35
C ARG A 583 -25.31 -23.44 -14.33
N GLY A 584 -26.29 -22.69 -13.84
CA GLY A 584 -27.38 -22.15 -14.66
C GLY A 584 -27.07 -20.85 -15.40
N ALA A 585 -25.88 -20.28 -15.21
CA ALA A 585 -25.42 -19.04 -15.81
C ALA A 585 -23.89 -18.96 -15.79
N THR A 586 -23.32 -18.12 -16.67
CA THR A 586 -21.90 -17.78 -16.69
C THR A 586 -21.65 -16.60 -15.79
N VAL A 587 -20.61 -16.68 -14.95
CA VAL A 587 -20.19 -15.59 -14.06
C VAL A 587 -18.82 -15.10 -14.47
N THR A 588 -18.72 -13.79 -14.76
CA THR A 588 -17.51 -13.13 -15.27
C THR A 588 -17.12 -11.96 -14.37
N ALA A 589 -15.85 -11.87 -14.01
CA ALA A 589 -15.31 -10.75 -13.24
C ALA A 589 -15.38 -9.45 -14.05
N THR A 590 -16.00 -8.41 -13.51
CA THR A 590 -16.11 -7.09 -14.17
C THR A 590 -15.00 -6.14 -13.77
N THR A 591 -14.34 -6.44 -12.66
CA THR A 591 -13.12 -5.77 -12.15
C THR A 591 -12.16 -6.85 -11.67
N LEU A 592 -10.94 -6.46 -11.26
CA LEU A 592 -10.09 -7.40 -10.51
C LEU A 592 -10.87 -7.88 -9.29
N THR A 593 -11.19 -9.18 -9.26
CA THR A 593 -12.09 -9.77 -8.28
C THR A 593 -11.37 -10.84 -7.49
N GLU A 594 -11.48 -10.79 -6.18
CA GLU A 594 -11.04 -11.86 -5.29
C GLU A 594 -12.26 -12.57 -4.73
N ALA A 595 -12.31 -13.87 -4.90
CA ALA A 595 -13.38 -14.71 -4.38
C ALA A 595 -12.85 -15.75 -3.38
N LEU A 596 -13.66 -16.04 -2.38
CA LEU A 596 -13.50 -17.16 -1.46
C LEU A 596 -14.44 -18.26 -1.92
N ILE A 597 -13.87 -19.39 -2.29
CA ILE A 597 -14.64 -20.53 -2.81
C ILE A 597 -14.85 -21.52 -1.68
N LEU A 598 -16.08 -21.61 -1.17
CA LEU A 598 -16.48 -22.68 -0.26
C LEU A 598 -16.79 -23.92 -1.08
N LYS A 599 -15.95 -24.94 -0.96
CA LYS A 599 -16.03 -26.18 -1.75
C LYS A 599 -17.40 -26.86 -1.63
N SER A 600 -17.87 -27.43 -2.74
CA SER A 600 -19.19 -28.06 -2.88
C SER A 600 -19.51 -29.04 -1.74
N ASP A 601 -18.57 -29.94 -1.41
CA ASP A 601 -18.77 -30.95 -0.37
C ASP A 601 -18.97 -30.33 1.01
N SER A 602 -18.11 -29.35 1.36
CA SER A 602 -18.22 -28.63 2.63
C SER A 602 -19.52 -27.82 2.72
N PHE A 603 -19.93 -27.18 1.61
CA PHE A 603 -21.18 -26.44 1.55
C PHE A 603 -22.41 -27.35 1.72
N LYS A 604 -22.46 -28.48 0.99
CA LYS A 604 -23.57 -29.46 1.05
C LYS A 604 -23.67 -30.10 2.43
N GLU A 605 -22.55 -30.39 3.07
CA GLU A 605 -22.52 -30.94 4.43
C GLU A 605 -23.10 -29.91 5.43
N GLN A 606 -22.73 -28.65 5.32
CA GLN A 606 -23.25 -27.60 6.20
C GLN A 606 -24.77 -27.35 5.97
N LEU A 607 -25.24 -27.40 4.73
CA LEU A 607 -26.66 -27.31 4.43
C LEU A 607 -27.47 -28.46 5.08
N ARG A 608 -26.89 -29.67 5.08
CA ARG A 608 -27.55 -30.81 5.72
C ARG A 608 -27.63 -30.70 7.24
N LEU A 609 -26.58 -30.13 7.86
CA LEU A 609 -26.49 -29.95 9.31
C LEU A 609 -27.32 -28.77 9.82
N ASN A 610 -27.67 -27.80 8.97
CA ASN A 610 -28.31 -26.54 9.31
C ASN A 610 -29.57 -26.28 8.45
N PRO A 611 -30.74 -26.86 8.77
CA PRO A 611 -31.97 -26.69 7.98
C PRO A 611 -32.46 -25.23 7.84
N GLU A 612 -32.23 -24.40 8.86
CA GLU A 612 -32.61 -22.99 8.84
C GLU A 612 -31.78 -22.22 7.80
N TRP A 613 -30.52 -22.56 7.65
CA TRP A 613 -29.67 -22.00 6.60
C TRP A 613 -30.15 -22.37 5.20
N GLN A 614 -30.59 -23.64 5.02
CA GLN A 614 -31.19 -24.09 3.76
C GLN A 614 -32.42 -23.23 3.42
N THR A 615 -33.25 -22.92 4.40
CA THR A 615 -34.44 -22.09 4.23
C THR A 615 -34.09 -20.65 3.83
N SER A 616 -33.12 -20.06 4.46
CA SER A 616 -32.65 -18.69 4.16
C SER A 616 -32.07 -18.59 2.75
N ILE A 617 -31.22 -19.55 2.35
CA ILE A 617 -30.65 -19.58 0.98
C ILE A 617 -31.77 -19.76 -0.06
N LYS A 618 -32.72 -20.63 0.18
CA LYS A 618 -33.85 -20.84 -0.75
C LYS A 618 -34.68 -19.56 -0.92
N LYS A 619 -34.86 -18.76 0.12
CA LYS A 619 -35.57 -17.46 0.06
C LYS A 619 -34.83 -16.50 -0.88
N VAL A 620 -33.53 -16.35 -0.68
CA VAL A 620 -32.68 -15.51 -1.56
C VAL A 620 -32.70 -15.99 -3.02
N MET A 621 -32.67 -17.33 -3.22
CA MET A 621 -32.78 -17.90 -4.57
C MET A 621 -34.09 -17.54 -5.25
N VAL A 622 -35.21 -17.64 -4.54
CA VAL A 622 -36.54 -17.29 -5.10
C VAL A 622 -36.59 -15.81 -5.50
N GLU A 623 -36.05 -14.91 -4.69
CA GLU A 623 -35.97 -13.49 -5.00
C GLU A 623 -35.11 -13.22 -6.24
N ARG A 624 -33.94 -13.88 -6.35
CA ARG A 624 -33.05 -13.77 -7.52
C ARG A 624 -33.71 -14.35 -8.78
N ILE A 625 -34.42 -15.48 -8.69
CA ILE A 625 -35.16 -16.07 -9.82
C ILE A 625 -36.25 -15.10 -10.31
N ARG A 626 -37.02 -14.50 -9.38
CA ARG A 626 -38.02 -13.49 -9.77
C ARG A 626 -37.41 -12.30 -10.47
N SER A 627 -36.30 -11.78 -9.94
CA SER A 627 -35.58 -10.69 -10.55
C SER A 627 -35.04 -11.06 -11.94
N ASN A 628 -34.47 -12.24 -12.12
CA ASN A 628 -33.94 -12.71 -13.38
C ASN A 628 -35.02 -12.91 -14.47
N VAL A 629 -36.20 -13.46 -14.12
CA VAL A 629 -37.33 -13.64 -15.04
C VAL A 629 -37.81 -12.29 -15.55
N THR A 630 -37.90 -11.28 -14.71
CA THR A 630 -38.29 -9.90 -15.11
C THR A 630 -37.26 -9.27 -16.07
N GLN A 631 -35.97 -9.69 -15.99
CA GLN A 631 -34.91 -9.16 -16.85
C GLN A 631 -34.75 -9.93 -18.18
N GLU A 632 -35.19 -11.18 -18.27
CA GLU A 632 -35.19 -11.93 -19.52
C GLU A 632 -36.06 -11.27 -20.61
N ASP A 633 -37.09 -10.51 -20.21
CA ASP A 633 -38.00 -9.78 -21.11
C ASP A 633 -37.49 -8.36 -21.52
N VAL A 634 -36.37 -7.88 -20.98
CA VAL A 634 -35.83 -6.54 -21.29
C VAL A 634 -35.11 -6.51 -22.64
N SER A 635 -35.36 -5.49 -23.44
CA SER A 635 -34.92 -5.37 -24.86
C SER A 635 -33.39 -5.43 -25.03
N ASP A 636 -32.91 -5.95 -26.20
CA ASP A 636 -31.51 -6.09 -26.56
C ASP A 636 -30.69 -4.79 -26.50
N LYS A 637 -31.34 -3.62 -26.67
CA LYS A 637 -30.70 -2.29 -26.56
C LYS A 637 -30.16 -1.99 -25.15
N ASN A 638 -30.86 -2.44 -24.11
CA ASN A 638 -30.43 -2.20 -22.72
C ASN A 638 -29.25 -3.10 -22.33
N THR A 639 -29.16 -4.31 -22.87
CA THR A 639 -28.03 -5.23 -22.63
C THR A 639 -26.71 -4.65 -23.16
N GLY A 640 -26.73 -4.02 -24.34
CA GLY A 640 -25.55 -3.37 -24.91
C GLY A 640 -25.09 -2.16 -24.07
N ALA A 641 -26.01 -1.36 -23.57
CA ALA A 641 -25.70 -0.22 -22.70
C ALA A 641 -25.09 -0.67 -21.36
N ILE A 642 -25.66 -1.69 -20.73
CA ILE A 642 -25.12 -2.25 -19.45
C ILE A 642 -23.72 -2.82 -19.69
N GLN A 643 -23.51 -3.58 -20.76
CA GLN A 643 -22.19 -4.13 -21.07
C GLN A 643 -21.17 -3.03 -21.34
N PHE A 644 -21.55 -1.99 -22.07
CA PHE A 644 -20.71 -0.81 -22.29
C PHE A 644 -20.31 -0.16 -20.95
N LEU A 645 -21.28 0.12 -20.07
CA LEU A 645 -21.05 0.75 -18.77
C LEU A 645 -20.13 -0.08 -17.87
N LEU A 646 -20.31 -1.40 -17.85
CA LEU A 646 -19.46 -2.33 -17.12
C LEU A 646 -18.03 -2.34 -17.68
N ASN A 647 -17.85 -2.37 -19.00
CA ASN A 647 -16.55 -2.32 -19.64
C ASN A 647 -15.83 -1.00 -19.36
N GLN A 648 -16.57 0.08 -19.12
CA GLN A 648 -16.03 1.37 -18.69
C GLN A 648 -15.72 1.43 -17.20
N GLY A 649 -15.95 0.37 -16.42
CA GLY A 649 -15.64 0.29 -14.98
C GLY A 649 -16.65 1.05 -14.10
N VAL A 650 -17.88 1.27 -14.58
CA VAL A 650 -18.96 1.89 -13.78
C VAL A 650 -19.27 1.08 -12.54
N GLY A 651 -19.17 -0.25 -12.62
CA GLY A 651 -19.41 -1.14 -11.48
C GLY A 651 -18.46 -0.98 -10.28
N ALA A 652 -17.30 -0.34 -10.48
CA ALA A 652 -16.36 -0.03 -9.39
C ALA A 652 -16.55 1.39 -8.80
N ALA A 653 -17.53 2.13 -9.29
CA ALA A 653 -17.83 3.50 -8.86
C ALA A 653 -18.77 3.52 -7.64
N SER A 654 -18.78 4.61 -6.89
CA SER A 654 -19.84 4.91 -5.94
C SER A 654 -20.79 5.99 -6.46
N ASP A 655 -20.30 6.82 -7.40
CA ASP A 655 -21.07 7.89 -8.02
C ASP A 655 -20.54 8.17 -9.45
N VAL A 656 -21.41 8.19 -10.44
CA VAL A 656 -21.04 8.37 -11.85
C VAL A 656 -21.82 9.55 -12.44
N LEU A 657 -21.10 10.45 -13.12
CA LEU A 657 -21.72 11.44 -13.98
C LEU A 657 -22.06 10.80 -15.34
N LEU A 658 -23.33 10.83 -15.70
CA LEU A 658 -23.85 10.34 -16.95
C LEU A 658 -24.58 11.49 -17.66
N ILE A 659 -24.35 11.65 -18.96
CA ILE A 659 -25.04 12.65 -19.79
C ILE A 659 -25.92 11.92 -20.80
N ASP A 660 -27.19 12.27 -20.85
CA ASP A 660 -28.12 11.83 -21.87
C ASP A 660 -27.98 12.75 -23.08
N GLU A 661 -27.31 12.26 -24.13
CA GLU A 661 -27.06 13.03 -25.37
C GLU A 661 -28.34 13.37 -26.13
N SER A 662 -29.47 12.68 -25.91
CA SER A 662 -30.75 13.03 -26.50
C SER A 662 -31.37 14.30 -25.91
N LEU A 663 -30.99 14.65 -24.67
CA LEU A 663 -31.42 15.85 -23.97
C LEU A 663 -30.35 16.93 -23.97
N CYS A 664 -29.07 16.57 -24.24
CA CYS A 664 -27.94 17.49 -24.15
C CYS A 664 -27.92 18.47 -25.33
N VAL A 665 -28.01 19.76 -25.03
CA VAL A 665 -27.91 20.84 -26.03
C VAL A 665 -26.50 21.39 -26.20
N GLN A 666 -25.49 20.72 -25.65
CA GLN A 666 -24.05 21.04 -25.77
C GLN A 666 -23.68 22.48 -25.34
N CYS A 667 -24.39 23.05 -24.40
CA CYS A 667 -24.18 24.42 -23.90
C CYS A 667 -22.95 24.61 -23.01
N ASN A 668 -22.27 23.56 -22.60
CA ASN A 668 -21.09 23.53 -21.68
C ASN A 668 -21.34 24.16 -20.29
N ASN A 669 -22.56 24.47 -19.90
CA ASN A 669 -22.86 25.04 -18.58
C ASN A 669 -22.40 24.17 -17.43
N CYS A 670 -22.42 22.84 -17.58
CA CYS A 670 -21.95 21.90 -16.58
C CYS A 670 -20.43 22.05 -16.30
N GLU A 671 -19.63 22.27 -17.33
CA GLU A 671 -18.20 22.47 -17.24
C GLU A 671 -17.86 23.87 -16.73
N THR A 672 -18.56 24.90 -17.21
CA THR A 672 -18.41 26.28 -16.74
C THR A 672 -18.75 26.41 -15.26
N ALA A 673 -19.90 25.88 -14.82
CA ALA A 673 -20.30 25.90 -13.42
C ALA A 673 -19.31 25.11 -12.51
N CYS A 674 -18.75 24.00 -13.02
CA CYS A 674 -17.71 23.29 -12.32
C CYS A 674 -16.46 24.17 -12.14
N ALA A 675 -15.99 24.85 -13.20
CA ALA A 675 -14.84 25.74 -13.15
C ALA A 675 -15.07 26.93 -12.19
N GLU A 676 -16.23 27.55 -12.24
CA GLU A 676 -16.60 28.68 -11.37
C GLU A 676 -16.60 28.27 -9.90
N THR A 677 -17.13 27.07 -9.58
CA THR A 677 -17.15 26.54 -8.21
C THR A 677 -15.74 26.21 -7.70
N HIS A 678 -14.78 25.97 -8.59
CA HIS A 678 -13.46 25.45 -8.27
C HIS A 678 -12.31 26.35 -8.73
N ASN A 679 -12.41 27.65 -8.46
CA ASN A 679 -11.36 28.64 -8.73
C ASN A 679 -10.90 28.68 -10.20
N GLY A 680 -11.81 28.48 -11.13
CA GLY A 680 -11.56 28.53 -12.57
C GLY A 680 -10.99 27.24 -13.18
N ILE A 681 -10.90 26.17 -12.42
CA ILE A 681 -10.41 24.86 -12.89
C ILE A 681 -11.56 23.88 -12.96
N SER A 682 -12.03 23.54 -14.17
CA SER A 682 -13.02 22.48 -14.33
C SER A 682 -12.45 21.15 -13.90
N ARG A 683 -13.21 20.40 -13.11
CA ARG A 683 -12.90 19.04 -12.64
C ARG A 683 -13.66 17.99 -13.43
N LEU A 684 -14.26 18.39 -14.54
CA LEU A 684 -14.85 17.51 -15.55
C LEU A 684 -14.47 18.00 -16.94
N ASN A 685 -14.40 17.06 -17.89
CA ASN A 685 -14.34 17.35 -19.31
C ASN A 685 -15.54 16.68 -19.97
N ARG A 686 -16.50 17.50 -20.44
CA ARG A 686 -17.77 17.03 -21.00
C ARG A 686 -17.58 16.35 -22.36
N GLU A 687 -16.66 16.85 -23.16
CA GLU A 687 -16.46 16.36 -24.52
C GLU A 687 -15.65 15.07 -24.57
N ALA A 688 -14.78 14.87 -23.58
CA ALA A 688 -13.97 13.68 -23.50
C ALA A 688 -14.71 12.54 -22.81
N GLY A 689 -14.42 11.33 -23.23
CA GLY A 689 -15.01 10.11 -22.70
C GLY A 689 -15.79 9.32 -23.74
N PRO A 690 -16.12 8.06 -23.43
CA PRO A 690 -16.82 7.18 -24.36
C PRO A 690 -18.33 7.39 -24.34
N SER A 691 -18.96 7.13 -25.49
CA SER A 691 -20.42 7.15 -25.65
C SER A 691 -20.94 5.84 -26.23
N PHE A 692 -22.18 5.51 -25.87
CA PHE A 692 -22.92 4.36 -26.40
C PHE A 692 -24.40 4.71 -26.50
N GLY A 693 -24.96 4.71 -27.72
CA GLY A 693 -26.32 5.20 -27.95
C GLY A 693 -26.45 6.66 -27.48
N ASN A 694 -27.41 6.93 -26.61
CA ASN A 694 -27.64 8.25 -26.04
C ASN A 694 -26.85 8.49 -24.76
N PHE A 695 -26.07 7.52 -24.26
CA PHE A 695 -25.33 7.66 -23.01
C PHE A 695 -23.89 8.09 -23.27
N HIS A 696 -23.50 9.19 -22.64
CA HIS A 696 -22.12 9.67 -22.64
C HIS A 696 -21.56 9.68 -21.21
N LEU A 697 -20.38 9.12 -21.06
CA LEU A 697 -19.61 9.09 -19.81
C LEU A 697 -18.49 10.12 -19.88
N PRO A 698 -18.68 11.36 -19.43
CA PRO A 698 -17.64 12.39 -19.47
C PRO A 698 -16.46 12.02 -18.55
N VAL A 699 -15.31 12.62 -18.81
CA VAL A 699 -14.14 12.46 -17.93
C VAL A 699 -14.41 13.24 -16.64
N ALA A 700 -14.90 12.53 -15.63
CA ALA A 700 -15.19 13.03 -14.29
C ALA A 700 -14.90 11.96 -13.24
N CYS A 701 -14.56 12.37 -11.99
CA CYS A 701 -14.30 11.41 -10.92
C CYS A 701 -15.53 10.55 -10.63
N ARG A 702 -15.30 9.24 -10.49
CA ARG A 702 -16.32 8.23 -10.22
C ARG A 702 -16.43 7.86 -8.73
N HIS A 703 -15.61 8.50 -7.88
CA HIS A 703 -15.56 8.24 -6.44
C HIS A 703 -15.50 6.73 -6.13
N CYS A 704 -14.58 6.02 -6.81
CA CYS A 704 -14.47 4.56 -6.79
C CYS A 704 -14.64 3.95 -5.41
N GLU A 705 -15.29 2.79 -5.29
CA GLU A 705 -15.40 2.07 -4.02
C GLU A 705 -14.05 1.65 -3.46
N ASP A 706 -13.11 1.26 -4.33
CA ASP A 706 -11.72 1.00 -3.99
C ASP A 706 -10.80 1.97 -4.77
N PRO A 707 -10.58 3.21 -4.27
CA PRO A 707 -9.89 4.24 -5.03
C PRO A 707 -8.37 4.04 -5.06
N SER A 708 -7.82 3.61 -6.20
CA SER A 708 -6.37 3.44 -6.41
C SER A 708 -5.59 4.75 -6.14
N CYS A 709 -6.21 5.91 -6.35
CA CYS A 709 -5.59 7.21 -6.04
C CYS A 709 -5.33 7.42 -4.54
N MET A 710 -6.13 6.80 -3.65
CA MET A 710 -5.97 6.90 -2.19
C MET A 710 -4.85 6.00 -1.66
N LYS A 711 -4.71 4.79 -2.22
CA LYS A 711 -3.84 3.74 -1.68
C LYS A 711 -2.38 4.16 -1.62
N ASP A 712 -1.94 4.91 -2.62
CA ASP A 712 -0.54 5.33 -2.79
C ASP A 712 -0.35 6.84 -2.56
N CYS A 713 -1.24 7.50 -1.81
CA CYS A 713 -1.07 8.89 -1.43
C CYS A 713 -0.15 8.99 -0.20
N PRO A 714 1.10 9.46 -0.35
CA PRO A 714 2.06 9.41 0.75
C PRO A 714 1.64 10.23 1.97
N PRO A 715 1.16 11.50 1.81
CA PRO A 715 0.73 12.29 2.96
C PRO A 715 -0.70 11.98 3.43
N ASP A 716 -1.33 10.89 2.92
CA ASP A 716 -2.74 10.56 3.16
C ASP A 716 -3.69 11.75 2.91
N ALA A 717 -3.34 12.55 1.89
CA ALA A 717 -4.11 13.75 1.54
C ALA A 717 -5.43 13.43 0.84
N ILE A 718 -5.59 12.23 0.29
CA ILE A 718 -6.81 11.79 -0.37
C ILE A 718 -7.63 11.01 0.65
N ARG A 719 -8.81 11.53 0.97
CA ARG A 719 -9.69 10.96 1.99
C ARG A 719 -11.08 10.73 1.45
N ARG A 720 -11.77 9.76 2.04
CA ARG A 720 -13.18 9.49 1.77
C ARG A 720 -14.02 9.98 2.93
N SER A 721 -15.10 10.70 2.62
CA SER A 721 -16.14 11.06 3.60
C SER A 721 -17.05 9.87 3.92
N LYS A 722 -17.86 10.00 4.98
CA LYS A 722 -18.86 8.98 5.37
C LYS A 722 -19.86 8.70 4.24
N ASP A 723 -20.16 9.72 3.43
CA ASP A 723 -21.10 9.65 2.32
C ASP A 723 -20.51 9.06 1.02
N GLY A 724 -19.22 8.68 1.04
CA GLY A 724 -18.53 8.03 -0.08
C GLY A 724 -17.75 8.96 -0.98
N GLU A 725 -17.78 10.25 -0.76
CA GLU A 725 -17.03 11.22 -1.55
C GLU A 725 -15.53 11.05 -1.30
N VAL A 726 -14.76 10.96 -2.37
CA VAL A 726 -13.30 10.97 -2.31
C VAL A 726 -12.81 12.39 -2.58
N THR A 727 -12.13 12.99 -1.64
CA THR A 727 -11.65 14.39 -1.70
C THR A 727 -10.14 14.46 -1.51
N ILE A 728 -9.53 15.57 -1.94
CA ILE A 728 -8.10 15.85 -1.74
C ILE A 728 -7.99 17.03 -0.77
N SER A 729 -7.26 16.83 0.32
CA SER A 729 -7.03 17.87 1.35
C SER A 729 -5.80 18.73 1.01
N ASP A 730 -5.63 19.83 1.77
CA ASP A 730 -4.49 20.75 1.63
C ASP A 730 -3.13 20.11 1.98
N ALA A 731 -3.13 18.95 2.64
CA ALA A 731 -1.93 18.14 2.88
C ALA A 731 -1.29 17.60 1.58
N CYS A 732 -1.93 17.77 0.42
CA CYS A 732 -1.39 17.38 -0.87
C CYS A 732 -0.05 18.07 -1.15
N ILE A 733 0.99 17.27 -1.41
CA ILE A 733 2.35 17.73 -1.73
C ILE A 733 2.66 17.79 -3.23
N GLY A 734 1.69 17.46 -4.10
CA GLY A 734 1.87 17.55 -5.55
C GLY A 734 2.74 16.45 -6.19
N CYS A 735 2.92 15.30 -5.56
CA CYS A 735 3.80 14.23 -6.07
C CYS A 735 3.30 13.53 -7.35
N GLY A 736 2.04 13.72 -7.77
CA GLY A 736 1.46 13.15 -8.99
C GLY A 736 1.13 11.66 -8.94
N ASN A 737 1.35 10.95 -7.81
CA ASN A 737 1.04 9.51 -7.72
C ASN A 737 -0.43 9.21 -8.03
N CYS A 738 -1.34 10.02 -7.49
CA CYS A 738 -2.77 9.84 -7.70
C CYS A 738 -3.22 10.06 -9.15
N GLU A 739 -2.58 10.96 -9.88
CA GLU A 739 -2.81 11.19 -11.31
C GLU A 739 -2.41 9.95 -12.11
N ARG A 740 -1.20 9.43 -11.87
CA ARG A 740 -0.70 8.20 -12.53
C ARG A 740 -1.52 6.96 -12.20
N ASN A 741 -2.03 6.87 -10.97
CA ASN A 741 -2.77 5.70 -10.48
C ASN A 741 -4.26 5.72 -10.83
N CYS A 742 -4.78 6.83 -11.36
CA CYS A 742 -6.19 6.92 -11.73
C CYS A 742 -6.45 6.18 -13.05
N PRO A 743 -7.21 5.06 -13.07
CA PRO A 743 -7.46 4.31 -14.28
C PRO A 743 -8.34 5.05 -15.29
N TYR A 744 -8.96 6.18 -14.88
CA TYR A 744 -9.89 6.96 -15.67
C TYR A 744 -9.30 8.32 -16.12
N GLY A 745 -8.05 8.63 -15.73
CA GLY A 745 -7.39 9.87 -16.09
C GLY A 745 -8.09 11.15 -15.61
N VAL A 746 -8.83 11.09 -14.51
CA VAL A 746 -9.70 12.20 -14.05
C VAL A 746 -9.02 13.14 -13.05
N ILE A 747 -7.79 12.85 -12.64
CA ILE A 747 -7.01 13.66 -11.70
C ILE A 747 -6.03 14.51 -12.52
N GLN A 748 -5.98 15.79 -12.23
CA GLN A 748 -5.13 16.76 -12.90
C GLN A 748 -4.17 17.40 -11.89
N MET A 749 -2.94 17.69 -12.32
CA MET A 749 -2.00 18.49 -11.52
C MET A 749 -2.13 19.95 -11.92
N ALA A 750 -2.68 20.78 -11.02
CA ALA A 750 -2.94 22.18 -11.26
C ALA A 750 -2.39 23.08 -10.14
N VAL A 751 -2.00 24.30 -10.51
CA VAL A 751 -1.68 25.34 -9.57
C VAL A 751 -3.00 25.90 -9.03
N GLN A 752 -3.26 25.72 -7.73
CA GLN A 752 -4.43 26.31 -7.08
C GLN A 752 -4.17 27.82 -6.88
N LYS A 753 -4.92 28.64 -7.60
CA LYS A 753 -4.90 30.07 -7.38
C LYS A 753 -5.75 30.41 -6.16
N PRO A 754 -5.30 31.31 -5.27
CA PRO A 754 -6.16 31.80 -4.20
C PRO A 754 -7.38 32.48 -4.81
N PRO A 755 -8.58 32.41 -4.17
CA PRO A 755 -9.76 33.09 -4.65
C PRO A 755 -9.47 34.59 -4.72
N GLN A 756 -9.74 35.20 -5.87
CA GLN A 756 -9.59 36.66 -5.99
C GLN A 756 -10.60 37.33 -5.05
N LYS A 757 -10.09 38.08 -4.07
CA LYS A 757 -10.94 38.96 -3.25
C LYS A 757 -11.61 39.97 -4.17
N GLY A 758 -12.89 40.18 -3.92
CA GLY A 758 -13.87 40.91 -4.75
C GLY A 758 -13.37 42.19 -5.39
N ALA A 759 -14.17 42.72 -6.31
CA ALA A 759 -13.89 43.86 -7.16
C ALA A 759 -13.14 44.97 -6.46
N ASN A 760 -12.00 45.35 -7.01
CA ASN A 760 -11.23 46.47 -6.49
C ASN A 760 -12.04 47.73 -6.66
N LEU A 761 -12.31 48.50 -5.58
CA LEU A 761 -13.10 49.73 -5.62
C LEU A 761 -12.60 50.71 -6.68
N MET A 762 -11.30 50.70 -6.95
CA MET A 762 -10.63 51.50 -7.98
C MET A 762 -11.05 51.11 -9.40
N TRP A 763 -11.29 49.85 -9.66
CA TRP A 763 -11.82 49.39 -10.95
C TRP A 763 -13.28 49.78 -11.12
N LEU A 764 -14.06 49.65 -10.05
CA LEU A 764 -15.48 49.99 -10.08
C LEU A 764 -15.70 51.50 -10.29
N LEU A 765 -14.82 52.36 -9.77
CA LEU A 765 -14.96 53.84 -9.80
C LEU A 765 -14.22 54.48 -10.96
N PHE A 766 -13.10 53.94 -11.39
CA PHE A 766 -12.18 54.56 -12.33
C PHE A 766 -11.74 53.68 -13.49
N GLY A 767 -12.14 52.44 -13.52
CA GLY A 767 -11.67 51.50 -14.54
C GLY A 767 -10.19 51.14 -14.41
N ILE A 768 -9.55 51.49 -13.29
CA ILE A 768 -8.10 51.27 -13.07
C ILE A 768 -7.89 49.98 -12.27
N GLY A 769 -7.16 49.03 -12.87
CA GLY A 769 -6.90 47.72 -12.29
C GLY A 769 -7.63 46.64 -13.07
N LYS A 770 -7.62 45.38 -12.54
CA LYS A 770 -8.20 44.20 -13.19
C LYS A 770 -9.72 44.16 -13.01
N ALA A 771 -10.45 43.86 -14.09
CA ALA A 771 -11.88 43.62 -14.06
C ALA A 771 -12.24 42.43 -13.18
N PRO A 772 -13.46 42.40 -12.57
CA PRO A 772 -13.94 41.20 -11.90
C PRO A 772 -13.96 40.02 -12.88
N GLY A 773 -13.21 38.96 -12.56
CA GLY A 773 -13.06 37.80 -13.43
C GLY A 773 -11.86 37.80 -14.37
N GLU A 774 -11.12 38.90 -14.48
CA GLU A 774 -9.90 38.96 -15.29
C GLU A 774 -8.77 38.18 -14.62
N ARG A 775 -8.25 37.13 -15.30
CA ARG A 775 -7.14 36.30 -14.81
C ARG A 775 -5.86 37.11 -14.82
N ALA A 776 -5.15 37.10 -13.69
CA ALA A 776 -3.78 37.61 -13.66
C ALA A 776 -2.86 36.69 -14.48
N PRO A 777 -2.05 37.20 -15.39
CA PRO A 777 -1.10 36.39 -16.15
C PRO A 777 0.22 36.19 -15.40
N GLU A 778 0.22 36.06 -14.10
CA GLU A 778 1.43 35.68 -13.38
C GLU A 778 1.46 34.15 -13.25
N TYR A 779 2.09 33.53 -14.24
CA TYR A 779 2.63 32.18 -14.13
C TYR A 779 3.81 32.28 -13.18
N ASP A 780 3.61 31.77 -11.94
CA ASP A 780 4.70 31.52 -11.02
C ASP A 780 5.24 30.12 -11.34
N PRO A 781 6.45 30.00 -11.94
CA PRO A 781 7.04 28.71 -12.28
C PRO A 781 7.34 27.88 -11.02
N ASP A 782 7.46 28.50 -9.86
CA ASP A 782 7.75 27.85 -8.58
C ASP A 782 6.47 27.50 -7.78
N ALA A 783 5.29 27.89 -8.26
CA ALA A 783 4.04 27.54 -7.59
C ALA A 783 3.82 26.03 -7.57
N GLN A 784 3.71 25.46 -6.39
CA GLN A 784 3.51 24.04 -6.20
C GLN A 784 2.18 23.57 -6.83
N LYS A 785 2.27 22.70 -7.82
CA LYS A 785 1.10 22.03 -8.40
C LYS A 785 0.52 21.06 -7.37
N LYS A 786 -0.78 21.10 -7.17
CA LYS A 786 -1.53 20.14 -6.34
C LYS A 786 -2.49 19.35 -7.21
N ALA A 787 -2.77 18.12 -6.78
CA ALA A 787 -3.76 17.29 -7.46
C ALA A 787 -5.17 17.86 -7.28
N VAL A 788 -5.94 17.92 -8.36
CA VAL A 788 -7.34 18.34 -8.36
C VAL A 788 -8.21 17.29 -9.06
N LYS A 789 -9.41 17.06 -8.55
CA LYS A 789 -10.42 16.17 -9.12
C LYS A 789 -11.79 16.56 -8.61
N CYS A 790 -12.86 16.06 -9.22
CA CYS A 790 -14.23 16.26 -8.73
C CYS A 790 -14.34 15.81 -7.26
N ASP A 791 -15.00 16.63 -6.45
CA ASP A 791 -15.30 16.43 -5.03
C ASP A 791 -16.81 16.51 -4.73
N LEU A 792 -17.66 16.31 -5.76
CA LEU A 792 -19.12 16.46 -5.70
C LEU A 792 -19.57 17.84 -5.19
N CYS A 793 -18.71 18.85 -5.32
CA CYS A 793 -18.93 20.21 -4.79
C CYS A 793 -19.15 20.23 -3.27
N LYS A 794 -18.31 19.49 -2.52
CA LYS A 794 -18.34 19.39 -1.08
C LYS A 794 -18.43 20.76 -0.39
N GLY A 795 -19.39 20.92 0.51
CA GLY A 795 -19.62 22.19 1.22
C GLY A 795 -20.44 23.22 0.44
N GLN A 796 -20.99 22.85 -0.72
CA GLN A 796 -21.92 23.69 -1.49
C GLN A 796 -23.36 23.18 -1.27
N ASP A 797 -24.28 24.10 -0.99
CA ASP A 797 -25.70 23.76 -0.89
C ASP A 797 -26.29 23.39 -2.25
N GLY A 798 -27.16 22.39 -2.29
CA GLY A 798 -27.91 21.97 -3.47
C GLY A 798 -27.20 20.97 -4.39
N GLY A 799 -26.09 20.36 -3.97
CA GLY A 799 -25.44 19.28 -4.71
C GLY A 799 -24.51 19.73 -5.84
N PRO A 800 -24.07 18.80 -6.70
CA PRO A 800 -23.05 19.05 -7.74
C PRO A 800 -23.44 20.17 -8.72
N ALA A 801 -22.57 21.16 -8.89
CA ALA A 801 -22.80 22.33 -9.75
C ALA A 801 -23.05 21.93 -11.21
N CYS A 802 -22.38 20.90 -11.73
CA CYS A 802 -22.56 20.40 -13.10
C CYS A 802 -23.99 19.89 -13.36
N VAL A 803 -24.63 19.26 -12.37
CA VAL A 803 -26.02 18.78 -12.47
C VAL A 803 -26.98 19.95 -12.37
N ARG A 804 -26.81 20.85 -11.39
CA ARG A 804 -27.67 22.01 -11.20
C ARG A 804 -27.68 23.00 -12.38
N ALA A 805 -26.54 23.15 -13.03
CA ALA A 805 -26.37 24.08 -14.16
C ALA A 805 -26.89 23.52 -15.49
N CYS A 806 -27.29 22.25 -15.56
CA CYS A 806 -27.80 21.64 -16.76
C CYS A 806 -29.25 22.07 -17.02
N PRO A 807 -29.53 22.89 -18.08
CA PRO A 807 -30.86 23.44 -18.26
C PRO A 807 -31.89 22.39 -18.72
N THR A 808 -31.45 21.29 -19.30
CA THR A 808 -32.30 20.20 -19.80
C THR A 808 -32.37 18.98 -18.90
N GLY A 809 -31.61 18.99 -17.81
CA GLY A 809 -31.49 17.82 -16.95
C GLY A 809 -30.76 16.63 -17.59
N ALA A 810 -30.03 16.86 -18.70
CA ALA A 810 -29.25 15.82 -19.35
C ALA A 810 -28.11 15.27 -18.50
N ALA A 811 -27.48 16.11 -17.67
CA ALA A 811 -26.38 15.72 -16.78
C ALA A 811 -26.92 15.21 -15.45
N ASN A 812 -26.67 13.95 -15.15
CA ASN A 812 -27.13 13.30 -13.92
C ASN A 812 -26.00 12.56 -13.23
N ARG A 813 -26.02 12.57 -11.86
CA ARG A 813 -25.14 11.75 -11.04
C ARG A 813 -25.94 10.66 -10.34
N MET A 814 -25.46 9.43 -10.49
CA MET A 814 -26.18 8.26 -10.02
C MET A 814 -25.21 7.20 -9.50
N SER A 815 -25.66 6.40 -8.54
CA SER A 815 -24.91 5.21 -8.10
C SER A 815 -24.97 4.11 -9.17
N PRO A 816 -23.96 3.22 -9.24
CA PRO A 816 -23.97 2.08 -10.16
C PRO A 816 -25.21 1.19 -10.03
N GLU A 817 -25.70 0.99 -8.82
CA GLU A 817 -26.90 0.17 -8.58
C GLU A 817 -28.13 0.74 -9.30
N LYS A 818 -28.24 2.08 -9.33
CA LYS A 818 -29.33 2.74 -10.09
C LYS A 818 -29.14 2.70 -11.58
N ILE A 819 -27.87 2.73 -12.05
CA ILE A 819 -27.55 2.72 -13.49
C ILE A 819 -27.66 1.30 -14.05
N LEU A 820 -27.17 0.30 -13.32
CA LEU A 820 -27.02 -1.08 -13.79
C LEU A 820 -28.28 -1.95 -13.51
N ASN A 821 -29.23 -1.47 -12.69
CA ASN A 821 -30.48 -2.16 -12.42
C ASN A 821 -31.58 -1.62 -13.35
N PRO A 822 -31.98 -2.35 -14.39
CA PRO A 822 -32.91 -1.85 -15.42
C PRO A 822 -34.30 -1.53 -14.91
N ILE A 823 -34.69 -1.98 -13.72
CA ILE A 823 -36.02 -1.72 -13.12
C ILE A 823 -36.17 -0.25 -12.69
N SER A 824 -35.10 0.52 -12.55
CA SER A 824 -35.15 1.93 -12.11
C SER A 824 -35.32 2.96 -13.20
N PHE A 825 -35.33 2.56 -14.48
CA PHE A 825 -35.52 3.47 -15.62
C PHE A 825 -36.98 3.67 -16.06
N THR A 826 -37.93 3.08 -15.36
CA THR A 826 -39.38 3.15 -15.72
C THR A 826 -40.19 4.02 -14.75
N ASN A 827 -39.60 5.04 -14.12
CA ASN A 827 -40.36 6.08 -13.42
C ASN A 827 -39.79 7.46 -13.72
#